data_88399fad7aba6b8cdbdf64df8376daad
#
_entry.id   88399fad7aba6b8cdbdf64df8376daad
#
_cell.length_a   1.000
_cell.length_b   1.000
_cell.length_c   1.000
_cell.angle_alpha   90.00
_cell.angle_beta   90.00
_cell.angle_gamma   90.00
#
_symmetry.space_group_name_H-M   'P 1'
#
loop_
_entity.id
_entity.type
_entity.pdbx_description
1 polymer ?
#
loop_
_entity_poly.entity_id
_entity_poly.type
_entity_poly.pdbx_seq_one_letter_code
_entity_poly.pdbx_strand_id
1 'polypeptide(L)'
;MTSFMGRANNVALQTFGVVMDASPDALLALTAEGIILAANPAAARLFGFAGEALSGRDHRQLIAEGFRDEVGMLFHQLLAEPEAYPRPREIMGLRHDGAEIPIEVAAALLPQPTAADTQGEPGPAVQPDEQVAPSAARLLLSARGTAHRKADEGLREAMSLLTATLESTADGILVMGNDGRVAGFNDQFLSMWGIRPELMEAESEEPVMRLIVEQVADPVAFTARLGELQEDPAAESHDVVEFRDGRTYERYSRPQRVGEKIVGRVWSFRDVTPRRKAQEQAHRAMMDLAVQAEKLRAMAFQDPLTGLANRAVFNDALAEALLEPRLKTVDVLLLDLDDFKEVNDILGHQAGDDMLIEVARRLRGCVPTADVVARLGGDEFVVLLTACPDADAIAACIVRCLHVPVTINGTVLRPRLSLGLASLGQDSVGPSELLRHADIAMYAAKAAGKNRFLRFHPDMMQALVQRTHMESGLRLAVPRGEITVDFQPIVSHRMGQVVQLEALARWDRDGERVPPSIFIPLAERTRLISEIGAEVMASGMVQLARWLSEDPSRSLAVNVSGVQLQEPDFAETVLRLAKASGVAPYQLVMEVTESVFFDADCSLIRQLSTLRDAGARVALDDFGTGYSSLGRLQDLPVDTVKIDQSFVSMVRTGNERLPILSSMINMAHSLGLTVTAEGIETVAQADYLAALECDSLQGYLFSLPEPGDRLGQALRHAEEALNALKGR
;
A
#
# COMPACT_ATOMS: atom_id res chain seq x y z
N MET A 1 23.16 -18.28 5.72
CA MET A 1 22.80 -16.87 5.61
C MET A 1 22.80 -16.10 6.95
N THR A 2 22.84 -16.80 8.06
CA THR A 2 22.84 -16.25 9.44
C THR A 2 24.18 -15.71 9.94
N SER A 3 25.28 -15.94 9.22
CA SER A 3 26.64 -15.51 9.64
C SER A 3 27.05 -14.12 9.12
N PHE A 4 26.25 -13.49 8.25
CA PHE A 4 26.58 -12.19 7.64
C PHE A 4 25.97 -11.00 8.40
N MET A 5 24.86 -11.17 9.10
CA MET A 5 24.17 -10.09 9.83
C MET A 5 24.83 -9.72 11.17
N GLY A 6 25.40 -10.68 11.88
CA GLY A 6 26.10 -10.41 13.15
C GLY A 6 27.40 -9.62 12.99
N ARG A 7 28.02 -9.63 11.80
CA ARG A 7 29.22 -8.83 11.50
C ARG A 7 28.91 -7.35 11.18
N ALA A 8 27.73 -7.05 10.63
CA ALA A 8 27.38 -5.67 10.25
C ALA A 8 27.16 -4.76 11.47
N ASN A 9 26.50 -5.27 12.52
CA ASN A 9 26.26 -4.50 13.75
C ASN A 9 27.54 -4.24 14.55
N ASN A 10 28.43 -5.24 14.62
CA ASN A 10 29.72 -5.06 15.27
C ASN A 10 30.64 -4.10 14.49
N VAL A 11 30.51 -4.06 13.16
CA VAL A 11 31.23 -3.12 12.30
C VAL A 11 30.72 -1.69 12.46
N ALA A 12 29.41 -1.47 12.58
CA ALA A 12 28.83 -0.12 12.76
C ALA A 12 29.23 0.47 14.12
N LEU A 13 29.18 -0.29 15.19
CA LEU A 13 29.60 0.13 16.52
C LEU A 13 31.12 0.35 16.60
N GLN A 14 31.91 -0.52 16.00
CA GLN A 14 33.36 -0.35 15.88
C GLN A 14 33.71 0.87 15.02
N THR A 15 32.98 1.08 13.91
CA THR A 15 33.20 2.23 13.03
C THR A 15 32.87 3.56 13.74
N PHE A 16 31.79 3.62 14.54
CA PHE A 16 31.48 4.80 15.34
C PHE A 16 32.56 5.12 16.37
N GLY A 17 33.06 4.12 17.07
CA GLY A 17 34.18 4.26 18.00
C GLY A 17 35.45 4.76 17.30
N VAL A 18 35.82 4.15 16.17
CA VAL A 18 36.99 4.55 15.36
C VAL A 18 36.87 5.99 14.84
N VAL A 19 35.66 6.40 14.39
CA VAL A 19 35.44 7.78 13.92
C VAL A 19 35.51 8.78 15.07
N MET A 20 34.99 8.45 16.24
CA MET A 20 35.12 9.27 17.42
C MET A 20 36.62 9.43 17.83
N ASP A 21 37.36 8.34 17.87
CA ASP A 21 38.75 8.31 18.29
C ASP A 21 39.70 9.02 17.30
N ALA A 22 39.38 9.01 16.02
CA ALA A 22 40.14 9.66 14.96
C ALA A 22 39.87 11.16 14.87
N SER A 23 38.81 11.68 15.51
CA SER A 23 38.51 13.11 15.48
C SER A 23 39.55 13.93 16.25
N PRO A 24 40.09 15.00 15.64
CA PRO A 24 40.96 15.95 16.34
C PRO A 24 40.21 16.78 17.37
N ASP A 25 38.89 16.90 17.23
CA ASP A 25 38.03 17.62 18.15
C ASP A 25 37.62 16.73 19.32
N ALA A 26 37.43 17.31 20.48
CA ALA A 26 36.90 16.62 21.64
C ALA A 26 35.41 16.22 21.38
N LEU A 27 35.11 14.93 21.39
CA LEU A 27 33.76 14.42 21.19
C LEU A 27 33.28 13.68 22.44
N LEU A 28 32.03 13.96 22.83
CA LEU A 28 31.35 13.34 23.97
C LEU A 28 29.99 12.84 23.53
N ALA A 29 29.70 11.55 23.73
CA ALA A 29 28.37 10.97 23.53
C ALA A 29 27.61 10.96 24.87
N LEU A 30 26.38 11.49 24.88
CA LEU A 30 25.62 11.76 26.09
C LEU A 30 24.26 11.08 26.06
N THR A 31 23.71 10.76 27.24
CA THR A 31 22.29 10.40 27.38
C THR A 31 21.42 11.65 27.24
N ALA A 32 20.09 11.45 27.18
CA ALA A 32 19.14 12.55 27.19
C ALA A 32 19.21 13.39 28.48
N GLU A 33 19.65 12.80 29.57
CA GLU A 33 19.84 13.45 30.87
C GLU A 33 21.22 14.16 31.01
N GLY A 34 22.08 14.01 29.98
CA GLY A 34 23.38 14.67 29.93
C GLY A 34 24.55 13.89 30.57
N ILE A 35 24.35 12.61 30.85
CA ILE A 35 25.43 11.74 31.37
C ILE A 35 26.32 11.29 30.19
N ILE A 36 27.63 11.40 30.37
CA ILE A 36 28.62 11.02 29.37
C ILE A 36 28.69 9.50 29.28
N LEU A 37 28.36 8.97 28.12
CA LEU A 37 28.46 7.53 27.84
C LEU A 37 29.81 7.13 27.26
N ALA A 38 30.33 7.98 26.39
CA ALA A 38 31.64 7.78 25.77
C ALA A 38 32.30 9.15 25.49
N ALA A 39 33.61 9.16 25.50
CA ALA A 39 34.43 10.32 25.18
C ALA A 39 35.64 9.87 24.37
N ASN A 40 36.04 10.63 23.36
CA ASN A 40 37.23 10.35 22.58
C ASN A 40 38.51 10.80 23.28
N PRO A 41 39.69 10.35 22.83
CA PRO A 41 40.96 10.73 23.43
C PRO A 41 41.23 12.27 23.38
N ALA A 42 40.67 12.99 22.41
CA ALA A 42 40.76 14.43 22.31
C ALA A 42 40.01 15.11 23.45
N ALA A 43 38.84 14.62 23.84
CA ALA A 43 38.09 15.11 24.99
C ALA A 43 38.84 14.90 26.30
N ALA A 44 39.44 13.75 26.48
CA ALA A 44 40.25 13.44 27.65
C ALA A 44 41.44 14.40 27.76
N ARG A 45 42.14 14.67 26.66
CA ARG A 45 43.25 15.64 26.61
C ARG A 45 42.77 17.06 26.86
N LEU A 46 41.71 17.51 26.23
CA LEU A 46 41.19 18.88 26.34
C LEU A 46 40.79 19.20 27.78
N PHE A 47 40.08 18.30 28.43
CA PHE A 47 39.56 18.49 29.78
C PHE A 47 40.49 17.97 30.89
N GLY A 48 41.63 17.39 30.51
CA GLY A 48 42.68 16.99 31.48
C GLY A 48 42.36 15.74 32.28
N PHE A 49 41.58 14.80 31.71
CA PHE A 49 41.28 13.54 32.34
C PHE A 49 42.18 12.42 31.79
N ALA A 50 42.53 11.43 32.63
CA ALA A 50 43.27 10.28 32.22
C ALA A 50 42.31 9.12 31.84
N GLY A 51 42.38 8.62 30.56
CA GLY A 51 41.68 7.45 30.12
C GLY A 51 40.14 7.54 30.20
N GLU A 52 39.49 6.47 30.65
CA GLU A 52 38.04 6.31 30.71
C GLU A 52 37.33 7.11 31.81
N ALA A 53 38.00 7.98 32.50
CA ALA A 53 37.50 8.72 33.68
C ALA A 53 36.37 9.73 33.39
N LEU A 54 36.02 9.96 32.13
CA LEU A 54 34.91 10.83 31.72
C LEU A 54 33.56 10.11 31.65
N SER A 55 33.56 8.84 31.39
CA SER A 55 32.33 8.07 31.30
C SER A 55 31.59 7.97 32.64
N GLY A 56 30.26 8.07 32.61
CA GLY A 56 29.40 8.08 33.80
C GLY A 56 29.29 9.45 34.51
N ARG A 57 30.03 10.47 34.07
CA ARG A 57 29.96 11.84 34.65
C ARG A 57 28.88 12.67 33.94
N ASP A 58 28.37 13.66 34.67
CA ASP A 58 27.50 14.69 34.10
C ASP A 58 28.38 15.71 33.31
N HIS A 59 28.05 15.93 32.05
CA HIS A 59 28.76 16.86 31.15
C HIS A 59 28.89 18.27 31.72
N ARG A 60 27.94 18.69 32.58
CA ARG A 60 27.98 20.00 33.24
C ARG A 60 29.23 20.19 34.14
N GLN A 61 29.89 19.11 34.56
CA GLN A 61 31.15 19.16 35.31
C GLN A 61 32.31 19.61 34.43
N LEU A 62 32.19 19.54 33.11
CA LEU A 62 33.20 20.00 32.14
C LEU A 62 32.96 21.44 31.69
N ILE A 63 32.00 22.13 32.29
CA ILE A 63 31.60 23.49 31.92
C ILE A 63 31.73 24.39 33.14
N ALA A 64 32.34 25.56 32.94
CA ALA A 64 32.44 26.55 33.99
C ALA A 64 31.04 27.00 34.47
N GLU A 65 30.92 27.29 35.77
CA GLU A 65 29.64 27.47 36.45
C GLU A 65 28.74 28.51 35.76
N GLY A 66 29.29 29.60 35.27
CA GLY A 66 28.55 30.67 34.58
C GLY A 66 27.94 30.28 33.23
N PHE A 67 28.33 29.15 32.64
CA PHE A 67 27.86 28.70 31.31
C PHE A 67 26.98 27.43 31.38
N ARG A 68 26.75 26.83 32.55
CA ARG A 68 26.00 25.60 32.74
C ARG A 68 24.52 25.70 32.33
N ASP A 69 23.90 26.83 32.68
CA ASP A 69 22.48 27.06 32.33
C ASP A 69 22.31 27.29 30.83
N GLU A 70 23.24 27.95 30.18
CA GLU A 70 23.22 28.19 28.73
C GLU A 70 23.34 26.87 27.94
N VAL A 71 24.23 25.99 28.37
CA VAL A 71 24.39 24.67 27.75
C VAL A 71 23.20 23.79 28.08
N GLY A 72 22.62 23.87 29.27
CA GLY A 72 21.39 23.19 29.64
C GLY A 72 20.20 23.57 28.75
N MET A 73 20.02 24.87 28.47
CA MET A 73 18.99 25.34 27.54
C MET A 73 19.21 24.81 26.11
N LEU A 74 20.44 24.78 25.63
CA LEU A 74 20.81 24.25 24.34
C LEU A 74 20.41 22.76 24.22
N PHE A 75 20.61 21.97 25.25
CA PHE A 75 20.22 20.57 25.33
C PHE A 75 18.69 20.39 25.29
N HIS A 76 17.96 21.17 26.08
CA HIS A 76 16.51 21.13 26.07
C HIS A 76 15.92 21.52 24.71
N GLN A 77 16.48 22.52 24.06
CA GLN A 77 16.05 22.96 22.74
C GLN A 77 16.28 21.87 21.68
N LEU A 78 17.44 21.20 21.69
CA LEU A 78 17.75 20.10 20.76
C LEU A 78 16.84 18.87 20.95
N LEU A 79 16.44 18.59 22.20
CA LEU A 79 15.54 17.49 22.48
C LEU A 79 14.08 17.78 22.09
N ALA A 80 13.69 19.06 22.10
CA ALA A 80 12.36 19.51 21.73
C ALA A 80 12.18 19.69 20.22
N GLU A 81 13.23 20.11 19.51
CA GLU A 81 13.24 20.37 18.07
C GLU A 81 14.40 19.62 17.40
N PRO A 82 14.21 18.36 17.03
CA PRO A 82 15.27 17.50 16.49
C PRO A 82 15.94 17.96 15.20
N GLU A 83 15.30 18.85 14.45
CA GLU A 83 15.81 19.38 13.17
C GLU A 83 16.59 20.71 13.34
N ALA A 84 16.63 21.26 14.54
CA ALA A 84 17.38 22.46 14.81
C ALA A 84 18.87 22.14 14.94
N TYR A 85 19.71 22.70 14.05
CA TYR A 85 21.16 22.69 14.19
C TYR A 85 21.60 24.00 14.87
N PRO A 86 21.85 24.00 16.20
CA PRO A 86 22.31 25.19 16.88
C PRO A 86 23.73 25.54 16.41
N ARG A 87 23.99 26.85 16.23
CA ARG A 87 25.33 27.33 15.89
C ARG A 87 26.31 27.01 17.01
N PRO A 88 27.58 26.67 16.69
CA PRO A 88 28.62 26.52 17.69
C PRO A 88 28.69 27.74 18.61
N ARG A 89 28.93 27.50 19.88
CA ARG A 89 29.02 28.55 20.88
C ARG A 89 30.40 28.55 21.59
N GLU A 90 30.97 29.72 21.80
CA GLU A 90 32.16 29.85 22.61
C GLU A 90 31.73 29.92 24.08
N ILE A 91 32.27 29.03 24.90
CA ILE A 91 32.05 28.96 26.34
C ILE A 91 33.35 28.65 27.06
N MET A 92 33.33 28.79 28.39
CA MET A 92 34.46 28.35 29.20
C MET A 92 34.25 26.89 29.65
N GLY A 93 35.11 26.01 29.16
CA GLY A 93 35.23 24.64 29.65
C GLY A 93 36.05 24.59 30.94
N LEU A 94 35.73 23.63 31.81
CA LEU A 94 36.41 23.41 33.07
C LEU A 94 37.24 22.11 33.02
N ARG A 95 38.51 22.20 33.18
CA ARG A 95 39.44 21.06 33.26
C ARG A 95 39.38 20.38 34.63
N HIS A 96 39.89 19.16 34.69
CA HIS A 96 39.98 18.38 35.93
C HIS A 96 40.83 19.06 37.04
N ASP A 97 41.84 19.86 36.67
CA ASP A 97 42.67 20.63 37.57
C ASP A 97 42.03 21.95 38.01
N GLY A 98 40.81 22.26 37.61
CA GLY A 98 40.08 23.48 37.90
C GLY A 98 40.41 24.65 37.00
N ALA A 99 41.24 24.48 35.97
CA ALA A 99 41.56 25.54 35.02
C ALA A 99 40.41 25.75 34.03
N GLU A 100 40.03 26.99 33.81
CA GLU A 100 39.07 27.37 32.76
C GLU A 100 39.79 27.53 31.42
N ILE A 101 39.22 26.93 30.38
CA ILE A 101 39.74 27.01 29.02
C ILE A 101 38.63 27.48 28.05
N PRO A 102 38.96 28.45 27.17
CA PRO A 102 37.98 28.83 26.16
C PRO A 102 37.82 27.70 25.13
N ILE A 103 36.57 27.26 24.97
CA ILE A 103 36.21 26.22 24.04
C ILE A 103 35.00 26.61 23.20
N GLU A 104 34.97 26.18 21.96
CA GLU A 104 33.81 26.26 21.10
C GLU A 104 33.06 24.92 21.17
N VAL A 105 31.76 24.97 21.47
CA VAL A 105 30.92 23.77 21.67
C VAL A 105 29.81 23.73 20.64
N ALA A 106 29.64 22.56 20.01
CA ALA A 106 28.51 22.24 19.16
C ALA A 106 27.89 20.92 19.62
N ALA A 107 26.57 20.81 19.46
CA ALA A 107 25.83 19.60 19.84
C ALA A 107 24.89 19.14 18.70
N ALA A 108 24.69 17.83 18.57
CA ALA A 108 23.81 17.24 17.60
C ALA A 108 23.08 16.03 18.19
N LEU A 109 21.85 15.77 17.72
CA LEU A 109 21.09 14.56 18.06
C LEU A 109 21.61 13.38 17.25
N LEU A 110 21.78 12.25 17.93
CA LEU A 110 22.09 10.98 17.27
C LEU A 110 20.77 10.25 16.91
N PRO A 111 20.64 9.71 15.69
CA PRO A 111 19.48 8.92 15.30
C PRO A 111 19.34 7.67 16.17
N GLN A 112 18.10 7.30 16.52
CA GLN A 112 17.86 6.08 17.28
C GLN A 112 18.12 4.86 16.41
N PRO A 113 18.77 3.81 16.89
CA PRO A 113 18.78 2.52 16.23
C PRO A 113 17.37 1.95 16.22
N THR A 114 16.87 1.57 15.03
CA THR A 114 15.59 0.86 14.88
C THR A 114 15.73 -0.57 15.44
N ALA A 115 14.63 -1.13 15.98
CA ALA A 115 14.57 -2.43 16.66
C ALA A 115 15.02 -3.66 15.83
N ALA A 116 15.40 -3.48 14.56
CA ALA A 116 16.01 -4.50 13.71
C ALA A 116 17.43 -4.89 14.14
N ASP A 117 18.09 -4.14 15.02
CA ASP A 117 19.50 -4.30 15.35
C ASP A 117 19.78 -5.19 16.59
N THR A 118 18.76 -5.80 17.22
CA THR A 118 18.92 -6.52 18.48
C THR A 118 18.47 -7.98 18.50
N GLN A 119 18.72 -8.76 17.45
CA GLN A 119 18.55 -10.22 17.51
C GLN A 119 19.89 -10.97 17.22
N GLY A 120 20.60 -11.29 18.26
CA GLY A 120 21.70 -12.26 18.29
C GLY A 120 21.54 -13.16 19.51
N GLU A 121 21.52 -14.49 19.27
CA GLU A 121 21.37 -15.53 20.30
C GLU A 121 22.47 -15.51 21.37
N PRO A 122 22.20 -16.04 22.60
CA PRO A 122 23.13 -16.00 23.72
C PRO A 122 24.20 -17.08 23.62
N GLY A 123 25.46 -16.67 23.48
CA GLY A 123 26.62 -17.47 23.75
C GLY A 123 26.97 -17.42 25.25
N PRO A 124 27.81 -18.34 25.77
CA PRO A 124 27.89 -18.64 27.19
C PRO A 124 28.50 -17.54 28.03
N ALA A 125 28.00 -17.45 29.25
CA ALA A 125 28.25 -16.47 30.30
C ALA A 125 29.75 -16.11 30.53
N VAL A 126 30.05 -14.82 30.38
CA VAL A 126 31.17 -14.13 31.01
C VAL A 126 30.57 -13.07 31.92
N GLN A 127 31.07 -12.98 33.15
CA GLN A 127 30.56 -12.11 34.22
C GLN A 127 30.60 -10.63 33.83
N PRO A 128 29.68 -9.79 34.36
CA PRO A 128 29.47 -8.42 33.88
C PRO A 128 30.46 -7.46 34.54
N ASP A 129 31.33 -6.84 33.72
CA ASP A 129 31.76 -5.45 33.96
C ASP A 129 30.68 -4.54 33.36
N GLU A 130 30.06 -3.68 34.17
CA GLU A 130 29.00 -2.76 33.79
C GLU A 130 29.51 -1.69 32.79
N GLN A 131 29.62 -2.04 31.53
CA GLN A 131 29.72 -1.07 30.44
C GLN A 131 28.33 -0.81 29.87
N VAL A 132 27.77 0.37 30.19
CA VAL A 132 26.52 0.86 29.62
C VAL A 132 26.61 0.81 28.11
N ALA A 133 25.69 0.08 27.49
CA ALA A 133 25.68 -0.13 26.04
C ALA A 133 25.55 1.22 25.27
N PRO A 134 26.29 1.44 24.17
CA PRO A 134 26.26 2.66 23.37
C PRO A 134 24.91 2.96 22.70
N SER A 135 23.96 2.06 22.75
CA SER A 135 22.59 2.23 22.23
C SER A 135 21.75 3.27 22.98
N ALA A 136 22.23 3.79 24.11
CA ALA A 136 21.53 4.82 24.90
C ALA A 136 21.98 6.26 24.56
N ALA A 137 22.99 6.46 23.70
CA ALA A 137 23.47 7.79 23.36
C ALA A 137 22.43 8.55 22.53
N ARG A 138 22.08 9.78 22.96
CA ARG A 138 21.12 10.65 22.28
C ARG A 138 21.72 11.92 21.73
N LEU A 139 22.85 12.36 22.26
CA LEU A 139 23.51 13.63 21.91
C LEU A 139 25.00 13.41 21.68
N LEU A 140 25.54 14.08 20.67
CA LEU A 140 26.96 14.20 20.42
C LEU A 140 27.37 15.63 20.64
N LEU A 141 28.36 15.88 21.50
CA LEU A 141 28.90 17.19 21.80
C LEU A 141 30.36 17.27 21.35
N SER A 142 30.74 18.34 20.65
CA SER A 142 32.12 18.63 20.21
C SER A 142 32.68 19.87 20.83
N ALA A 143 34.00 19.88 21.13
CA ALA A 143 34.68 21.03 21.72
C ALA A 143 36.13 21.19 21.21
N ARG A 144 36.63 22.47 21.03
CA ARG A 144 37.95 22.79 20.50
C ARG A 144 38.61 23.99 21.27
N GLY A 145 39.90 23.98 21.52
CA GLY A 145 40.63 25.00 22.31
C GLY A 145 41.66 25.85 21.52
N THR A 146 42.06 27.08 22.01
CA THR A 146 42.96 28.04 21.30
C THR A 146 44.08 28.58 22.17
N ALA A 147 45.40 28.63 21.72
CA ALA A 147 46.56 29.26 22.40
C ALA A 147 47.76 29.64 21.50
N HIS A 148 48.68 30.62 21.95
CA HIS A 148 49.67 31.46 21.21
C HIS A 148 51.15 31.16 21.42
N ARG A 149 52.09 31.73 20.53
CA ARG A 149 53.57 31.61 20.60
C ARG A 149 54.36 32.89 20.27
N LYS A 150 55.67 32.97 20.70
CA LYS A 150 56.59 34.07 20.71
C LYS A 150 57.77 33.97 19.73
N ALA A 151 58.43 34.96 19.55
CA ALA A 151 59.24 35.89 18.78
C ALA A 151 60.77 35.70 18.68
N ASP A 152 61.33 36.29 17.62
CA ASP A 152 62.63 36.96 17.32
C ASP A 152 63.94 36.19 17.13
N GLU A 153 64.46 36.37 15.90
CA GLU A 153 65.93 36.32 15.63
C GLU A 153 66.33 37.09 14.37
N GLY A 154 67.29 37.90 14.47
CA GLY A 154 68.26 38.36 13.50
C GLY A 154 67.81 39.09 12.20
N LEU A 155 68.06 40.40 12.08
CA LEU A 155 67.65 41.27 10.95
C LEU A 155 68.21 40.86 9.56
N ARG A 156 69.27 40.03 9.52
CA ARG A 156 69.84 39.55 8.26
C ARG A 156 69.18 38.25 7.75
N GLU A 157 68.90 37.40 8.66
CA GLU A 157 68.03 36.25 8.35
C GLU A 157 66.61 36.71 8.00
N ALA A 158 66.17 37.83 8.63
CA ALA A 158 64.86 38.41 8.38
C ALA A 158 64.67 38.90 6.93
N MET A 159 65.72 39.54 6.30
CA MET A 159 65.53 39.99 4.91
C MET A 159 65.57 38.83 3.89
N SER A 160 66.51 37.89 4.06
CA SER A 160 66.55 36.69 3.23
C SER A 160 65.34 35.79 3.47
N LEU A 161 64.92 35.69 4.73
CA LEU A 161 63.74 35.00 5.18
C LEU A 161 62.47 35.70 4.69
N LEU A 162 62.42 37.02 4.68
CA LEU A 162 61.28 37.81 4.16
C LEU A 162 61.12 37.61 2.65
N THR A 163 62.21 37.67 1.86
CA THR A 163 62.13 37.42 0.40
C THR A 163 61.77 35.97 0.14
N ALA A 164 62.46 35.02 0.78
CA ALA A 164 62.13 33.61 0.65
C ALA A 164 60.70 33.27 1.18
N THR A 165 60.24 33.99 2.21
CA THR A 165 58.90 33.85 2.74
C THR A 165 57.86 34.40 1.77
N LEU A 166 58.11 35.53 1.13
CA LEU A 166 57.24 36.10 0.09
C LEU A 166 57.16 35.19 -1.11
N GLU A 167 58.31 34.64 -1.58
CA GLU A 167 58.35 33.70 -2.70
C GLU A 167 57.77 32.33 -2.37
N SER A 168 57.81 31.91 -1.12
CA SER A 168 57.24 30.64 -0.66
C SER A 168 55.73 30.66 -0.40
N THR A 169 55.11 31.85 -0.46
CA THR A 169 53.66 31.97 -0.24
C THR A 169 52.88 31.50 -1.44
N ALA A 170 51.78 30.78 -1.20
CA ALA A 170 50.83 30.41 -2.23
C ALA A 170 49.98 31.60 -2.72
N ASP A 171 50.05 32.73 -2.04
CA ASP A 171 49.37 33.97 -2.39
C ASP A 171 50.26 34.86 -3.28
N GLY A 172 49.66 35.42 -4.33
CA GLY A 172 50.31 36.43 -5.16
C GLY A 172 50.38 37.74 -4.38
N ILE A 173 51.60 38.29 -4.13
CA ILE A 173 51.82 39.51 -3.35
C ILE A 173 52.32 40.62 -4.26
N LEU A 174 51.68 41.80 -4.12
CA LEU A 174 52.09 43.04 -4.75
C LEU A 174 52.21 44.13 -3.68
N VAL A 175 53.33 44.82 -3.66
CA VAL A 175 53.59 45.98 -2.76
C VAL A 175 53.74 47.23 -3.62
N MET A 176 52.92 48.23 -3.30
CA MET A 176 52.95 49.53 -3.98
C MET A 176 53.37 50.64 -3.00
N GLY A 177 54.23 51.49 -3.43
CA GLY A 177 54.62 52.71 -2.67
C GLY A 177 53.52 53.80 -2.70
N ASN A 178 53.64 54.83 -1.83
CA ASN A 178 52.70 55.95 -1.84
C ASN A 178 52.82 56.85 -3.08
N ASP A 179 53.88 56.66 -3.88
CA ASP A 179 54.12 57.31 -5.17
C ASP A 179 53.44 56.59 -6.31
N GLY A 180 52.68 55.52 -5.99
CA GLY A 180 52.01 54.68 -6.96
C GLY A 180 52.91 53.65 -7.66
N ARG A 181 54.21 53.58 -7.34
CA ARG A 181 55.15 52.65 -7.97
C ARG A 181 55.19 51.30 -7.28
N VAL A 182 55.42 50.27 -8.05
CA VAL A 182 55.63 48.94 -7.52
C VAL A 182 56.94 48.92 -6.69
N ALA A 183 56.75 48.60 -5.41
CA ALA A 183 57.89 48.49 -4.47
C ALA A 183 58.38 47.04 -4.31
N GLY A 184 57.54 46.06 -4.64
CA GLY A 184 57.89 44.65 -4.64
C GLY A 184 56.74 43.76 -5.05
N PHE A 185 57.04 42.55 -5.47
CA PHE A 185 56.09 41.51 -5.84
C PHE A 185 56.75 40.14 -5.68
N ASN A 186 55.95 39.06 -5.69
CA ASN A 186 56.49 37.71 -5.75
C ASN A 186 56.13 37.05 -7.09
N ASP A 187 56.81 35.95 -7.43
CA ASP A 187 56.61 35.17 -8.67
C ASP A 187 55.17 34.63 -8.77
N GLN A 188 54.55 34.34 -7.64
CA GLN A 188 53.16 33.86 -7.61
C GLN A 188 52.19 34.94 -8.13
N PHE A 189 52.39 36.23 -7.83
CA PHE A 189 51.60 37.32 -8.39
C PHE A 189 51.69 37.37 -9.92
N LEU A 190 52.91 37.29 -10.45
CA LEU A 190 53.12 37.28 -11.89
C LEU A 190 52.42 36.12 -12.59
N SER A 191 52.56 34.91 -12.01
CA SER A 191 51.94 33.71 -12.50
C SER A 191 50.40 33.78 -12.50
N MET A 192 49.82 34.25 -11.39
CA MET A 192 48.37 34.35 -11.25
C MET A 192 47.72 35.29 -12.24
N TRP A 193 48.36 36.41 -12.53
CA TRP A 193 47.86 37.41 -13.46
C TRP A 193 48.40 37.25 -14.91
N GLY A 194 49.30 36.31 -15.15
CA GLY A 194 49.91 36.08 -16.43
C GLY A 194 50.75 37.26 -16.89
N ILE A 195 51.40 37.98 -15.93
CA ILE A 195 52.22 39.15 -16.18
C ILE A 195 53.68 38.72 -16.42
N ARG A 196 54.29 39.19 -17.49
CA ARG A 196 55.72 38.93 -17.75
C ARG A 196 56.58 39.83 -16.86
N PRO A 197 57.67 39.34 -16.26
CA PRO A 197 58.52 40.12 -15.34
C PRO A 197 59.00 41.44 -15.94
N GLU A 198 59.31 41.49 -17.24
CA GLU A 198 59.79 42.70 -17.92
C GLU A 198 58.75 43.84 -17.89
N LEU A 199 57.48 43.53 -17.78
CA LEU A 199 56.40 44.56 -17.65
C LEU A 199 56.37 45.23 -16.28
N MET A 200 56.91 44.59 -15.26
CA MET A 200 57.00 45.16 -13.88
C MET A 200 58.18 46.10 -13.69
N GLU A 201 59.20 46.05 -14.57
CA GLU A 201 60.38 46.92 -14.58
C GLU A 201 60.17 48.20 -15.42
N ALA A 202 59.02 48.31 -16.10
CA ALA A 202 58.73 49.46 -16.96
C ALA A 202 58.47 50.75 -16.12
N GLU A 203 58.83 51.91 -16.69
CA GLU A 203 58.63 53.21 -16.04
C GLU A 203 57.13 53.60 -15.83
N SER A 204 56.24 52.91 -16.50
CA SER A 204 54.77 53.12 -16.42
C SER A 204 54.02 51.86 -16.05
N GLU A 205 53.09 51.95 -15.10
CA GLU A 205 52.21 50.86 -14.66
C GLU A 205 50.96 50.63 -15.55
N GLU A 206 50.72 51.55 -16.49
CA GLU A 206 49.53 51.51 -17.35
C GLU A 206 49.36 50.21 -18.13
N PRO A 207 50.46 49.57 -18.70
CA PRO A 207 50.34 48.30 -19.41
C PRO A 207 49.93 47.13 -18.50
N VAL A 208 50.43 47.11 -17.24
CA VAL A 208 50.13 46.09 -16.22
C VAL A 208 48.67 46.20 -15.79
N MET A 209 48.26 47.44 -15.48
CA MET A 209 46.86 47.68 -15.03
C MET A 209 45.86 47.36 -16.14
N ARG A 210 46.15 47.64 -17.39
CA ARG A 210 45.30 47.28 -18.53
C ARG A 210 45.12 45.76 -18.63
N LEU A 211 46.22 45.03 -18.52
CA LEU A 211 46.20 43.56 -18.55
C LEU A 211 45.44 42.94 -17.39
N ILE A 212 45.52 43.54 -16.22
CA ILE A 212 44.73 43.12 -15.04
C ILE A 212 43.21 43.37 -15.25
N VAL A 213 42.87 44.59 -15.70
CA VAL A 213 41.48 45.03 -15.89
C VAL A 213 40.78 44.21 -17.01
N GLU A 214 41.51 43.82 -18.06
CA GLU A 214 40.98 43.02 -19.14
C GLU A 214 40.58 41.59 -18.71
N GLN A 215 41.21 41.05 -17.67
CA GLN A 215 40.95 39.70 -17.17
C GLN A 215 39.78 39.62 -16.21
N VAL A 216 39.42 40.66 -15.51
CA VAL A 216 38.36 40.63 -14.50
C VAL A 216 36.95 40.62 -15.13
N ALA A 217 36.02 40.00 -14.46
CA ALA A 217 34.62 39.88 -14.95
C ALA A 217 33.89 41.23 -14.90
N ASP A 218 34.14 42.05 -13.87
CA ASP A 218 33.61 43.39 -13.70
C ASP A 218 34.74 44.43 -13.60
N PRO A 219 35.20 44.98 -14.75
CA PRO A 219 36.24 46.00 -14.79
C PRO A 219 35.86 47.30 -14.08
N VAL A 220 34.57 47.67 -14.10
CA VAL A 220 34.09 48.92 -13.54
C VAL A 220 34.16 48.90 -12.01
N ALA A 221 33.57 47.83 -11.42
CA ALA A 221 33.64 47.63 -9.98
C ALA A 221 35.10 47.49 -9.47
N PHE A 222 35.94 46.76 -10.25
CA PHE A 222 37.34 46.58 -9.89
C PHE A 222 38.10 47.89 -9.85
N THR A 223 37.99 48.79 -10.85
CA THR A 223 38.65 50.06 -10.92
C THR A 223 38.10 51.07 -9.92
N ALA A 224 36.79 51.09 -9.70
CA ALA A 224 36.17 51.94 -8.68
C ALA A 224 36.72 51.59 -7.29
N ARG A 225 36.87 50.30 -6.98
CA ARG A 225 37.40 49.83 -5.70
C ARG A 225 38.88 50.19 -5.50
N LEU A 226 39.68 50.21 -6.57
CA LEU A 226 41.05 50.70 -6.52
C LEU A 226 41.10 52.19 -6.24
N GLY A 227 40.23 53.00 -6.84
CA GLY A 227 40.11 54.43 -6.59
C GLY A 227 39.77 54.73 -5.14
N GLU A 228 38.78 54.06 -4.54
CA GLU A 228 38.40 54.20 -3.13
C GLU A 228 39.60 53.98 -2.17
N LEU A 229 40.41 52.96 -2.47
CA LEU A 229 41.58 52.63 -1.65
C LEU A 229 42.76 53.55 -1.87
N GLN A 230 42.80 54.30 -2.97
CA GLN A 230 43.79 55.38 -3.18
C GLN A 230 43.39 56.68 -2.45
N GLU A 231 42.08 56.96 -2.35
CA GLU A 231 41.56 58.13 -1.62
C GLU A 231 41.73 57.98 -0.10
N ASP A 232 41.60 56.72 0.43
CA ASP A 232 41.87 56.42 1.83
C ASP A 232 43.06 55.45 1.99
N PRO A 233 44.32 55.98 2.14
CA PRO A 233 45.49 55.12 2.30
C PRO A 233 45.49 54.27 3.56
N ALA A 234 44.67 54.59 4.56
CA ALA A 234 44.61 53.88 5.84
C ALA A 234 43.53 52.68 5.76
N ALA A 235 42.66 52.67 4.78
CA ALA A 235 41.66 51.64 4.64
C ALA A 235 42.27 50.27 4.40
N GLU A 236 41.68 49.23 5.00
CA GLU A 236 41.93 47.83 4.68
C GLU A 236 40.76 47.31 3.83
N SER A 237 41.03 46.39 2.90
CA SER A 237 39.98 45.75 2.15
C SER A 237 40.17 44.25 2.04
N HIS A 238 39.03 43.56 1.96
CA HIS A 238 38.95 42.15 1.59
C HIS A 238 37.85 42.01 0.56
N ASP A 239 38.21 41.68 -0.67
CA ASP A 239 37.32 41.61 -1.81
C ASP A 239 37.50 40.28 -2.53
N VAL A 240 36.49 39.86 -3.25
CA VAL A 240 36.57 38.75 -4.17
C VAL A 240 36.66 39.29 -5.60
N VAL A 241 37.67 38.87 -6.33
CA VAL A 241 37.89 39.23 -7.73
C VAL A 241 37.57 38.03 -8.60
N GLU A 242 36.51 38.17 -9.40
CA GLU A 242 36.13 37.16 -10.36
C GLU A 242 36.72 37.46 -11.74
N PHE A 243 37.25 36.43 -12.39
CA PHE A 243 37.83 36.50 -13.70
C PHE A 243 36.87 36.04 -14.78
N ARG A 244 37.02 36.54 -16.01
CA ARG A 244 36.21 36.12 -17.17
C ARG A 244 36.40 34.66 -17.55
N ASP A 245 37.53 34.06 -17.22
CA ASP A 245 37.81 32.64 -17.42
C ASP A 245 37.33 31.72 -16.31
N GLY A 246 36.62 32.27 -15.32
CA GLY A 246 36.02 31.53 -14.21
C GLY A 246 36.95 31.28 -13.02
N ARG A 247 38.15 31.85 -13.02
CA ARG A 247 39.02 31.91 -11.81
C ARG A 247 38.39 32.89 -10.81
N THR A 248 38.66 32.66 -9.54
CA THR A 248 38.19 33.52 -8.45
C THR A 248 39.33 33.69 -7.44
N TYR A 249 39.69 34.92 -7.19
CA TYR A 249 40.73 35.25 -6.22
C TYR A 249 40.16 36.07 -5.06
N GLU A 250 40.58 35.76 -3.85
CA GLU A 250 40.40 36.64 -2.69
C GLU A 250 41.55 37.64 -2.70
N ARG A 251 41.18 38.92 -2.67
CA ARG A 251 42.13 40.02 -2.64
C ARG A 251 42.07 40.68 -1.29
N TYR A 252 43.22 40.72 -0.61
CA TYR A 252 43.41 41.47 0.62
C TYR A 252 44.29 42.68 0.33
N SER A 253 43.93 43.84 0.88
CA SER A 253 44.71 45.06 0.73
C SER A 253 44.89 45.73 2.09
N ARG A 254 46.16 46.00 2.45
CA ARG A 254 46.50 46.61 3.73
C ARG A 254 47.53 47.69 3.53
N PRO A 255 47.44 48.80 4.33
CA PRO A 255 48.50 49.83 4.35
C PRO A 255 49.81 49.25 4.89
N GLN A 256 50.93 49.51 4.17
CA GLN A 256 52.27 49.22 4.66
C GLN A 256 52.69 50.31 5.57
N ARG A 257 53.04 49.99 6.81
CA ARG A 257 53.47 51.01 7.84
C ARG A 257 54.89 50.77 8.26
N VAL A 258 55.60 51.88 8.42
CA VAL A 258 56.90 51.95 9.12
C VAL A 258 56.75 52.94 10.29
N GLY A 259 56.65 52.39 11.50
CA GLY A 259 56.19 53.14 12.63
C GLY A 259 54.74 53.61 12.49
N GLU A 260 54.47 54.91 12.70
CA GLU A 260 53.09 55.44 12.48
C GLU A 260 52.87 55.94 11.05
N LYS A 261 53.90 55.98 10.23
CA LYS A 261 53.80 56.52 8.86
C LYS A 261 53.40 55.38 7.85
N ILE A 262 52.38 55.64 7.08
CA ILE A 262 52.00 54.75 5.91
C ILE A 262 53.03 55.06 4.80
N VAL A 263 53.76 54.05 4.34
CA VAL A 263 54.78 54.13 3.29
C VAL A 263 54.34 53.47 1.98
N GLY A 264 53.21 52.75 1.96
CA GLY A 264 52.75 52.10 0.83
C GLY A 264 51.50 51.20 1.11
N ARG A 265 51.23 50.31 0.24
CA ARG A 265 50.08 49.35 0.35
C ARG A 265 50.52 47.96 -0.13
N VAL A 266 50.14 46.94 0.62
CA VAL A 266 50.36 45.53 0.25
C VAL A 266 49.03 44.93 -0.22
N TRP A 267 49.10 44.27 -1.34
CA TRP A 267 48.02 43.50 -1.90
C TRP A 267 48.40 42.02 -1.83
N SER A 268 47.50 41.17 -1.38
CA SER A 268 47.63 39.71 -1.42
C SER A 268 46.46 39.15 -2.20
N PHE A 269 46.76 38.24 -3.10
CA PHE A 269 45.76 37.52 -3.96
C PHE A 269 45.87 36.04 -3.69
N ARG A 270 44.78 35.44 -3.31
CA ARG A 270 44.68 34.01 -3.07
C ARG A 270 43.76 33.37 -4.07
N ASP A 271 44.22 32.35 -4.80
CA ASP A 271 43.37 31.56 -5.68
C ASP A 271 42.45 30.64 -4.84
N VAL A 272 41.16 30.96 -4.84
CA VAL A 272 40.13 30.18 -4.15
C VAL A 272 39.27 29.39 -5.14
N THR A 273 39.63 29.42 -6.42
CA THR A 273 38.89 28.69 -7.48
C THR A 273 38.78 27.21 -7.19
N PRO A 274 39.86 26.48 -6.83
CA PRO A 274 39.74 25.04 -6.55
C PRO A 274 38.84 24.75 -5.35
N ARG A 275 38.97 25.57 -4.31
CA ARG A 275 38.16 25.44 -3.10
C ARG A 275 36.67 25.69 -3.37
N ARG A 276 36.36 26.78 -4.10
CA ARG A 276 34.97 27.10 -4.48
C ARG A 276 34.36 26.01 -5.36
N LYS A 277 35.07 25.57 -6.39
CA LYS A 277 34.60 24.46 -7.27
C LYS A 277 34.40 23.17 -6.51
N ALA A 278 35.33 22.82 -5.61
CA ALA A 278 35.18 21.63 -4.78
C ALA A 278 33.98 21.75 -3.82
N GLN A 279 33.78 22.94 -3.23
CA GLN A 279 32.65 23.20 -2.34
C GLN A 279 31.31 23.14 -3.09
N GLU A 280 31.23 23.71 -4.29
CA GLU A 280 30.03 23.63 -5.14
C GLU A 280 29.75 22.18 -5.58
N GLN A 281 30.80 21.45 -5.96
CA GLN A 281 30.66 20.03 -6.32
C GLN A 281 30.22 19.19 -5.12
N ALA A 282 30.82 19.41 -3.95
CA ALA A 282 30.42 18.74 -2.72
C ALA A 282 28.96 19.05 -2.34
N HIS A 283 28.56 20.33 -2.47
CA HIS A 283 27.20 20.75 -2.19
C HIS A 283 26.19 20.08 -3.14
N ARG A 284 26.49 20.06 -4.46
CA ARG A 284 25.65 19.35 -5.44
C ARG A 284 25.58 17.85 -5.14
N ALA A 285 26.73 17.22 -4.87
CA ALA A 285 26.77 15.79 -4.54
C ALA A 285 25.99 15.47 -3.26
N MET A 286 26.04 16.34 -2.22
CA MET A 286 25.23 16.18 -1.02
C MET A 286 23.72 16.28 -1.30
N MET A 287 23.32 17.25 -2.14
CA MET A 287 21.92 17.38 -2.55
C MET A 287 21.44 16.17 -3.32
N ASP A 288 22.24 15.68 -4.28
CA ASP A 288 21.91 14.48 -5.05
C ASP A 288 21.82 13.24 -4.15
N LEU A 289 22.76 13.09 -3.21
CA LEU A 289 22.74 12.01 -2.22
C LEU A 289 21.51 12.09 -1.32
N ALA A 290 21.12 13.28 -0.86
CA ALA A 290 19.93 13.47 -0.05
C ALA A 290 18.65 13.07 -0.81
N VAL A 291 18.54 13.46 -2.08
CA VAL A 291 17.41 13.07 -2.96
C VAL A 291 17.39 11.56 -3.19
N GLN A 292 18.54 10.95 -3.43
CA GLN A 292 18.65 9.49 -3.60
C GLN A 292 18.32 8.73 -2.32
N ALA A 293 18.80 9.21 -1.18
CA ALA A 293 18.51 8.61 0.13
C ALA A 293 17.01 8.64 0.44
N GLU A 294 16.34 9.76 0.14
CA GLU A 294 14.89 9.89 0.34
C GLU A 294 14.12 8.96 -0.59
N LYS A 295 14.53 8.86 -1.88
CA LYS A 295 13.93 7.89 -2.81
C LYS A 295 14.12 6.45 -2.35
N LEU A 296 15.32 6.08 -1.91
CA LEU A 296 15.61 4.74 -1.41
C LEU A 296 14.80 4.44 -0.15
N ARG A 297 14.65 5.43 0.74
CA ARG A 297 13.84 5.30 1.94
C ARG A 297 12.37 5.10 1.59
N ALA A 298 11.84 5.92 0.67
CA ALA A 298 10.47 5.74 0.19
C ALA A 298 10.27 4.36 -0.43
N MET A 299 11.17 3.90 -1.29
CA MET A 299 11.10 2.55 -1.90
C MET A 299 11.21 1.41 -0.87
N ALA A 300 12.01 1.61 0.20
CA ALA A 300 12.18 0.59 1.24
C ALA A 300 10.97 0.45 2.17
N PHE A 301 10.22 1.52 2.41
CA PHE A 301 9.20 1.58 3.45
C PHE A 301 7.78 1.88 2.96
N GLN A 302 7.61 2.37 1.73
CA GLN A 302 6.31 2.77 1.20
C GLN A 302 5.97 2.07 -0.11
N ASP A 303 4.69 1.92 -0.37
CA ASP A 303 4.15 1.57 -1.68
C ASP A 303 4.26 2.79 -2.61
N PRO A 304 4.91 2.66 -3.78
CA PRO A 304 5.21 3.80 -4.66
C PRO A 304 3.97 4.45 -5.29
N LEU A 305 2.86 3.73 -5.39
CA LEU A 305 1.62 4.22 -5.97
C LEU A 305 0.79 4.99 -4.94
N THR A 306 0.58 4.39 -3.77
CA THR A 306 -0.38 4.89 -2.79
C THR A 306 0.27 5.71 -1.66
N GLY A 307 1.59 5.59 -1.49
CA GLY A 307 2.32 6.21 -0.39
C GLY A 307 1.97 5.65 0.99
N LEU A 308 1.24 4.54 1.06
CA LEU A 308 1.04 3.77 2.28
C LEU A 308 2.32 3.01 2.65
N ALA A 309 2.38 2.45 3.85
CA ALA A 309 3.42 1.49 4.19
C ALA A 309 3.39 0.31 3.19
N ASN A 310 4.55 -0.27 2.90
CA ASN A 310 4.63 -1.48 2.09
C ASN A 310 4.53 -2.74 2.95
N ARG A 311 4.54 -3.90 2.31
CA ARG A 311 4.48 -5.22 2.95
C ARG A 311 5.58 -5.43 4.00
N ALA A 312 6.79 -4.91 3.77
CA ALA A 312 7.90 -5.08 4.69
C ALA A 312 7.64 -4.36 6.02
N VAL A 313 7.24 -3.09 5.96
CA VAL A 313 6.89 -2.30 7.16
C VAL A 313 5.74 -2.92 7.94
N PHE A 314 4.73 -3.42 7.24
CA PHE A 314 3.62 -4.11 7.89
C PHE A 314 4.08 -5.35 8.65
N ASN A 315 4.90 -6.21 8.01
CA ASN A 315 5.38 -7.45 8.62
C ASN A 315 6.27 -7.17 9.85
N ASP A 316 7.12 -6.15 9.77
CA ASP A 316 7.98 -5.75 10.88
C ASP A 316 7.14 -5.21 12.05
N ALA A 317 6.17 -4.33 11.77
CA ALA A 317 5.28 -3.78 12.79
C ALA A 317 4.40 -4.87 13.44
N LEU A 318 3.88 -5.82 12.66
CA LEU A 318 3.12 -6.94 13.18
C LEU A 318 3.99 -7.83 14.08
N ALA A 319 5.21 -8.14 13.66
CA ALA A 319 6.14 -8.94 14.45
C ALA A 319 6.48 -8.22 15.79
N GLU A 320 6.72 -6.92 15.76
CA GLU A 320 6.98 -6.11 16.93
C GLU A 320 5.76 -6.07 17.87
N ALA A 321 4.56 -5.83 17.33
CA ALA A 321 3.32 -5.81 18.11
C ALA A 321 3.05 -7.14 18.84
N LEU A 322 3.36 -8.27 18.21
CA LEU A 322 3.17 -9.59 18.82
C LEU A 322 4.22 -9.93 19.90
N LEU A 323 5.37 -9.26 19.89
CA LEU A 323 6.40 -9.40 20.90
C LEU A 323 6.20 -8.52 22.13
N GLU A 324 5.31 -7.52 22.06
CA GLU A 324 5.05 -6.56 23.14
C GLU A 324 4.09 -7.15 24.19
N PRO A 325 4.56 -7.53 25.38
CA PRO A 325 3.73 -8.23 26.38
C PRO A 325 2.60 -7.37 26.98
N ARG A 326 2.65 -6.07 26.77
CA ARG A 326 1.65 -5.10 27.31
C ARG A 326 0.45 -4.94 26.40
N LEU A 327 0.55 -5.33 25.13
CA LEU A 327 -0.55 -5.26 24.20
C LEU A 327 -1.53 -6.40 24.49
N LYS A 328 -2.76 -6.04 24.88
CA LYS A 328 -3.83 -7.00 25.17
C LYS A 328 -4.58 -7.45 23.92
N THR A 329 -4.57 -6.63 22.88
CA THR A 329 -5.24 -6.88 21.61
C THR A 329 -4.34 -6.44 20.46
N VAL A 330 -4.20 -7.31 19.49
CA VAL A 330 -3.58 -7.04 18.17
C VAL A 330 -4.58 -7.56 17.14
N ASP A 331 -5.06 -6.66 16.30
CA ASP A 331 -6.04 -6.97 15.27
C ASP A 331 -5.45 -6.67 13.90
N VAL A 332 -5.63 -7.60 12.97
CA VAL A 332 -5.24 -7.47 11.56
C VAL A 332 -6.50 -7.45 10.71
N LEU A 333 -6.65 -6.41 9.91
CA LEU A 333 -7.70 -6.28 8.92
C LEU A 333 -7.07 -6.41 7.54
N LEU A 334 -7.39 -7.48 6.83
CA LEU A 334 -6.96 -7.67 5.45
C LEU A 334 -8.12 -7.34 4.50
N LEU A 335 -7.84 -6.53 3.50
CA LEU A 335 -8.83 -5.97 2.60
C LEU A 335 -8.45 -6.25 1.14
N ASP A 336 -9.46 -6.51 0.32
CA ASP A 336 -9.30 -6.71 -1.12
C ASP A 336 -10.47 -6.01 -1.84
N LEU A 337 -10.17 -5.31 -2.93
CA LEU A 337 -11.17 -4.59 -3.70
C LEU A 337 -11.94 -5.55 -4.61
N ASP A 338 -13.24 -5.64 -4.37
CA ASP A 338 -14.11 -6.49 -5.16
C ASP A 338 -14.16 -6.00 -6.62
N ASP A 339 -13.99 -6.93 -7.56
CA ASP A 339 -14.11 -6.70 -9.01
C ASP A 339 -13.13 -5.65 -9.57
N PHE A 340 -12.00 -5.41 -8.89
CA PHE A 340 -10.98 -4.43 -9.32
C PHE A 340 -10.42 -4.72 -10.72
N LYS A 341 -10.31 -6.00 -11.09
CA LYS A 341 -9.88 -6.40 -12.42
C LYS A 341 -10.81 -5.87 -13.51
N GLU A 342 -12.13 -5.88 -13.29
CA GLU A 342 -13.12 -5.37 -14.25
C GLU A 342 -12.94 -3.86 -14.46
N VAL A 343 -12.61 -3.11 -13.40
CA VAL A 343 -12.30 -1.67 -13.50
C VAL A 343 -11.09 -1.47 -14.41
N ASN A 344 -10.03 -2.27 -14.26
CA ASN A 344 -8.85 -2.21 -15.11
C ASN A 344 -9.17 -2.59 -16.57
N ASP A 345 -9.95 -3.66 -16.77
CA ASP A 345 -10.26 -4.18 -18.09
C ASP A 345 -11.18 -3.21 -18.89
N ILE A 346 -12.09 -2.50 -18.20
CA ILE A 346 -13.07 -1.60 -18.84
C ILE A 346 -12.51 -0.16 -18.97
N LEU A 347 -11.88 0.39 -17.92
CA LEU A 347 -11.47 1.80 -17.85
C LEU A 347 -9.96 2.00 -18.00
N GLY A 348 -9.20 0.92 -18.09
CA GLY A 348 -7.75 0.92 -18.21
C GLY A 348 -7.01 1.02 -16.87
N HIS A 349 -5.75 0.59 -16.87
CA HIS A 349 -4.90 0.52 -15.67
C HIS A 349 -4.73 1.87 -14.94
N GLN A 350 -4.72 2.99 -15.68
CA GLN A 350 -4.63 4.31 -15.05
C GLN A 350 -5.84 4.61 -14.14
N ALA A 351 -7.04 4.21 -14.55
CA ALA A 351 -8.24 4.38 -13.73
C ALA A 351 -8.20 3.47 -12.49
N GLY A 352 -7.63 2.27 -12.62
CA GLY A 352 -7.37 1.40 -11.48
C GLY A 352 -6.37 1.99 -10.49
N ASP A 353 -5.28 2.58 -10.98
CA ASP A 353 -4.29 3.26 -10.16
C ASP A 353 -4.91 4.45 -9.40
N ASP A 354 -5.70 5.28 -10.07
CA ASP A 354 -6.41 6.40 -9.44
C ASP A 354 -7.41 5.91 -8.36
N MET A 355 -8.07 4.78 -8.59
CA MET A 355 -8.94 4.13 -7.62
C MET A 355 -8.16 3.64 -6.40
N LEU A 356 -7.00 3.03 -6.57
CA LEU A 356 -6.13 2.57 -5.49
C LEU A 356 -5.63 3.73 -4.63
N ILE A 357 -5.25 4.85 -5.26
CA ILE A 357 -4.83 6.09 -4.58
C ILE A 357 -5.98 6.63 -3.73
N GLU A 358 -7.19 6.69 -4.28
CA GLU A 358 -8.36 7.20 -3.56
C GLU A 358 -8.75 6.27 -2.38
N VAL A 359 -8.70 4.95 -2.58
CA VAL A 359 -8.91 3.96 -1.53
C VAL A 359 -7.90 4.15 -0.40
N ALA A 360 -6.62 4.30 -0.72
CA ALA A 360 -5.56 4.54 0.26
C ALA A 360 -5.80 5.83 1.07
N ARG A 361 -6.23 6.90 0.40
CA ARG A 361 -6.57 8.17 1.02
C ARG A 361 -7.74 8.03 2.01
N ARG A 362 -8.79 7.32 1.59
CA ARG A 362 -9.97 7.05 2.45
C ARG A 362 -9.62 6.17 3.62
N LEU A 363 -8.85 5.12 3.43
CA LEU A 363 -8.39 4.24 4.50
C LEU A 363 -7.65 5.03 5.59
N ARG A 364 -6.70 5.88 5.22
CA ARG A 364 -6.01 6.76 6.19
C ARG A 364 -6.98 7.66 6.97
N GLY A 365 -8.02 8.18 6.30
CA GLY A 365 -9.04 9.02 6.93
C GLY A 365 -9.96 8.26 7.88
N CYS A 366 -10.29 7.00 7.56
CA CYS A 366 -11.18 6.16 8.36
C CYS A 366 -10.50 5.59 9.60
N VAL A 367 -9.16 5.45 9.60
CA VAL A 367 -8.40 4.74 10.64
C VAL A 367 -7.26 5.59 11.20
N PRO A 368 -7.55 6.76 11.77
CA PRO A 368 -6.51 7.67 12.27
C PRO A 368 -5.72 7.10 13.45
N THR A 369 -6.26 6.09 14.13
CA THR A 369 -5.66 5.42 15.29
C THR A 369 -4.95 4.12 14.91
N ALA A 370 -4.89 3.75 13.63
CA ALA A 370 -4.18 2.56 13.20
C ALA A 370 -2.67 2.74 13.36
N ASP A 371 -2.01 1.70 13.85
CA ASP A 371 -0.55 1.71 13.97
C ASP A 371 0.09 1.66 12.58
N VAL A 372 -0.46 0.84 11.68
CA VAL A 372 0.00 0.74 10.29
C VAL A 372 -1.17 0.56 9.36
N VAL A 373 -1.18 1.33 8.27
CA VAL A 373 -2.01 1.11 7.09
C VAL A 373 -1.06 0.85 5.92
N ALA A 374 -1.15 -0.32 5.31
CA ALA A 374 -0.24 -0.75 4.26
C ALA A 374 -0.97 -1.29 3.03
N ARG A 375 -0.25 -1.29 1.89
CA ARG A 375 -0.65 -2.02 0.69
C ARG A 375 0.30 -3.19 0.48
N LEU A 376 -0.26 -4.39 0.34
CA LEU A 376 0.53 -5.62 0.18
C LEU A 376 0.93 -5.88 -1.28
N GLY A 377 0.15 -5.37 -2.22
CA GLY A 377 0.33 -5.48 -3.66
C GLY A 377 -1.02 -5.61 -4.38
N GLY A 378 -1.08 -5.32 -5.67
CA GLY A 378 -2.33 -5.37 -6.44
C GLY A 378 -3.43 -4.51 -5.81
N ASP A 379 -4.54 -5.14 -5.46
CA ASP A 379 -5.73 -4.56 -4.82
C ASP A 379 -5.85 -4.89 -3.32
N GLU A 380 -4.78 -5.48 -2.72
CA GLU A 380 -4.76 -5.88 -1.33
C GLU A 380 -4.21 -4.77 -0.41
N PHE A 381 -4.99 -4.43 0.61
CA PHE A 381 -4.60 -3.52 1.69
C PHE A 381 -4.65 -4.23 3.03
N VAL A 382 -3.92 -3.73 4.01
CA VAL A 382 -3.91 -4.27 5.36
C VAL A 382 -3.83 -3.15 6.39
N VAL A 383 -4.53 -3.34 7.50
CA VAL A 383 -4.52 -2.44 8.65
C VAL A 383 -4.11 -3.22 9.89
N LEU A 384 -3.14 -2.71 10.63
CA LEU A 384 -2.76 -3.20 11.94
C LEU A 384 -3.33 -2.27 13.00
N LEU A 385 -4.03 -2.84 13.98
CA LEU A 385 -4.57 -2.13 15.14
C LEU A 385 -3.99 -2.76 16.41
N THR A 386 -3.35 -1.96 17.25
CA THR A 386 -2.91 -2.38 18.57
C THR A 386 -3.74 -1.68 19.63
N ALA A 387 -4.13 -2.42 20.69
CA ALA A 387 -4.93 -1.91 21.79
C ALA A 387 -6.26 -1.25 21.34
N CYS A 388 -6.84 -1.70 20.23
CA CYS A 388 -8.13 -1.18 19.75
C CYS A 388 -9.28 -1.75 20.61
N PRO A 389 -10.19 -0.91 21.12
CA PRO A 389 -11.31 -1.38 21.94
C PRO A 389 -12.41 -2.06 21.11
N ASP A 390 -12.56 -1.72 19.85
CA ASP A 390 -13.62 -2.24 18.95
C ASP A 390 -13.15 -2.25 17.49
N ALA A 391 -12.46 -3.33 17.11
CA ALA A 391 -11.99 -3.53 15.75
C ALA A 391 -13.13 -3.78 14.74
N ASP A 392 -14.28 -4.33 15.21
CA ASP A 392 -15.46 -4.54 14.36
C ASP A 392 -16.08 -3.21 13.94
N ALA A 393 -16.14 -2.24 14.83
CA ALA A 393 -16.63 -0.89 14.50
C ALA A 393 -15.73 -0.22 13.46
N ILE A 394 -14.41 -0.41 13.54
CA ILE A 394 -13.45 0.09 12.56
C ILE A 394 -13.65 -0.62 11.22
N ALA A 395 -13.75 -1.94 11.20
CA ALA A 395 -14.01 -2.72 9.99
C ALA A 395 -15.31 -2.27 9.30
N ALA A 396 -16.40 -2.10 10.07
CA ALA A 396 -17.66 -1.58 9.55
C ALA A 396 -17.54 -0.14 9.03
N CYS A 397 -16.73 0.70 9.66
CA CYS A 397 -16.46 2.06 9.21
C CYS A 397 -15.73 2.07 7.86
N ILE A 398 -14.70 1.22 7.70
CA ILE A 398 -13.94 1.08 6.47
C ILE A 398 -14.88 0.70 5.32
N VAL A 399 -15.68 -0.36 5.48
CA VAL A 399 -16.63 -0.83 4.45
C VAL A 399 -17.56 0.31 4.01
N ARG A 400 -18.15 1.05 4.96
CA ARG A 400 -19.04 2.19 4.65
C ARG A 400 -18.32 3.35 3.96
N CYS A 401 -17.13 3.74 4.43
CA CYS A 401 -16.39 4.87 3.89
C CYS A 401 -15.93 4.61 2.45
N LEU A 402 -15.57 3.37 2.14
CA LEU A 402 -15.11 3.02 0.80
C LEU A 402 -16.27 2.88 -0.19
N HIS A 403 -17.47 2.51 0.27
CA HIS A 403 -18.65 2.44 -0.61
C HIS A 403 -19.16 3.81 -1.11
N VAL A 404 -18.63 4.92 -0.59
CA VAL A 404 -18.97 6.26 -1.08
C VAL A 404 -18.50 6.41 -2.53
N PRO A 405 -19.35 6.91 -3.45
CA PRO A 405 -18.99 7.10 -4.86
C PRO A 405 -17.71 7.93 -5.03
N VAL A 406 -16.95 7.60 -6.06
CA VAL A 406 -15.78 8.36 -6.52
C VAL A 406 -15.90 8.61 -8.02
N THR A 407 -15.47 9.78 -8.47
CA THR A 407 -15.45 10.10 -9.90
C THR A 407 -14.02 9.96 -10.41
N ILE A 408 -13.81 9.00 -11.33
CA ILE A 408 -12.52 8.73 -11.99
C ILE A 408 -12.73 8.89 -13.49
N ASN A 409 -11.94 9.75 -14.13
CA ASN A 409 -12.06 10.05 -15.57
C ASN A 409 -13.48 10.39 -16.04
N GLY A 410 -14.27 11.07 -15.17
CA GLY A 410 -15.66 11.44 -15.47
C GLY A 410 -16.69 10.33 -15.23
N THR A 411 -16.26 9.14 -14.88
CA THR A 411 -17.14 8.00 -14.54
C THR A 411 -17.30 7.89 -13.03
N VAL A 412 -18.55 7.76 -12.57
CA VAL A 412 -18.86 7.57 -11.14
C VAL A 412 -18.77 6.08 -10.81
N LEU A 413 -17.80 5.72 -9.99
CA LEU A 413 -17.59 4.37 -9.49
C LEU A 413 -17.97 4.28 -8.02
N ARG A 414 -18.36 3.10 -7.57
CA ARG A 414 -18.59 2.78 -6.15
C ARG A 414 -17.66 1.64 -5.76
N PRO A 415 -16.49 1.94 -5.20
CA PRO A 415 -15.59 0.89 -4.73
C PRO A 415 -16.30 0.00 -3.71
N ARG A 416 -16.17 -1.31 -3.88
CA ARG A 416 -16.62 -2.33 -2.93
C ARG A 416 -15.41 -3.09 -2.46
N LEU A 417 -15.44 -3.61 -1.25
CA LEU A 417 -14.34 -4.39 -0.70
C LEU A 417 -14.86 -5.53 0.17
N SER A 418 -14.09 -6.57 0.19
CA SER A 418 -14.21 -7.66 1.16
C SER A 418 -13.09 -7.56 2.18
N LEU A 419 -13.44 -7.65 3.46
CA LEU A 419 -12.50 -7.46 4.56
C LEU A 419 -12.57 -8.66 5.50
N GLY A 420 -11.38 -9.18 5.86
CA GLY A 420 -11.21 -10.17 6.90
C GLY A 420 -10.54 -9.57 8.12
N LEU A 421 -11.13 -9.77 9.28
CA LEU A 421 -10.63 -9.34 10.58
C LEU A 421 -10.16 -10.55 11.37
N ALA A 422 -8.91 -10.54 11.82
CA ALA A 422 -8.38 -11.54 12.76
C ALA A 422 -7.74 -10.85 13.97
N SER A 423 -7.97 -11.41 15.14
CA SER A 423 -7.44 -10.90 16.41
C SER A 423 -6.46 -11.88 17.02
N LEU A 424 -5.45 -11.36 17.71
CA LEU A 424 -4.59 -12.18 18.55
C LEU A 424 -5.45 -12.84 19.64
N GLY A 425 -5.51 -14.15 19.64
CA GLY A 425 -6.30 -14.95 20.55
C GLY A 425 -5.54 -16.19 21.01
N GLN A 426 -6.22 -17.10 21.71
CA GLN A 426 -5.63 -18.33 22.23
C GLN A 426 -5.10 -19.28 21.12
N ASP A 427 -5.62 -19.13 19.89
CA ASP A 427 -5.34 -20.02 18.75
C ASP A 427 -4.34 -19.45 17.74
N SER A 428 -3.87 -18.21 17.92
CA SER A 428 -2.91 -17.58 17.00
C SER A 428 -1.54 -17.48 17.66
N VAL A 429 -0.56 -18.18 17.11
CA VAL A 429 0.78 -18.34 17.71
C VAL A 429 1.85 -17.46 17.05
N GLY A 430 1.55 -16.82 15.91
CA GLY A 430 2.54 -16.00 15.19
C GLY A 430 1.98 -15.08 14.11
N PRO A 431 2.84 -14.17 13.57
CA PRO A 431 2.45 -13.17 12.58
C PRO A 431 1.82 -13.78 11.32
N SER A 432 2.44 -14.83 10.79
CA SER A 432 1.98 -15.50 9.56
C SER A 432 0.62 -16.17 9.73
N GLU A 433 0.32 -16.67 10.94
CA GLU A 433 -0.94 -17.33 11.23
C GLU A 433 -2.06 -16.33 11.40
N LEU A 434 -1.80 -15.20 12.06
CA LEU A 434 -2.79 -14.13 12.22
C LEU A 434 -3.18 -13.53 10.86
N LEU A 435 -2.19 -13.32 9.98
CA LEU A 435 -2.44 -12.85 8.61
C LEU A 435 -3.23 -13.89 7.80
N ARG A 436 -2.90 -15.17 7.92
CA ARG A 436 -3.65 -16.26 7.29
C ARG A 436 -5.10 -16.33 7.78
N HIS A 437 -5.35 -16.11 9.06
CA HIS A 437 -6.70 -16.05 9.60
C HIS A 437 -7.51 -14.88 9.04
N ALA A 438 -6.87 -13.70 8.90
CA ALA A 438 -7.50 -12.56 8.24
C ALA A 438 -7.81 -12.86 6.76
N ASP A 439 -6.93 -13.54 6.04
CA ASP A 439 -7.14 -13.93 4.64
C ASP A 439 -8.32 -14.91 4.51
N ILE A 440 -8.42 -15.91 5.39
CA ILE A 440 -9.55 -16.83 5.40
C ILE A 440 -10.88 -16.11 5.65
N ALA A 441 -10.90 -15.15 6.59
CA ALA A 441 -12.09 -14.36 6.88
C ALA A 441 -12.46 -13.44 5.70
N MET A 442 -11.48 -12.84 5.02
CA MET A 442 -11.67 -12.04 3.82
C MET A 442 -12.24 -12.87 2.67
N TYR A 443 -11.70 -14.06 2.46
CA TYR A 443 -12.23 -14.99 1.47
C TYR A 443 -13.68 -15.43 1.79
N ALA A 444 -13.99 -15.65 3.08
CA ALA A 444 -15.35 -15.93 3.52
C ALA A 444 -16.30 -14.75 3.25
N ALA A 445 -15.82 -13.50 3.44
CA ALA A 445 -16.58 -12.30 3.12
C ALA A 445 -16.90 -12.21 1.61
N LYS A 446 -15.93 -12.51 0.74
CA LYS A 446 -16.15 -12.60 -0.70
C LYS A 446 -17.20 -13.66 -1.04
N ALA A 447 -17.10 -14.82 -0.40
CA ALA A 447 -18.04 -15.92 -0.62
C ALA A 447 -19.46 -15.64 -0.13
N ALA A 448 -19.59 -14.82 0.92
CA ALA A 448 -20.88 -14.43 1.50
C ALA A 448 -21.61 -13.29 0.75
N GLY A 449 -21.09 -12.86 -0.41
CA GLY A 449 -21.73 -11.87 -1.29
C GLY A 449 -21.00 -10.54 -1.34
N LYS A 450 -19.68 -10.50 -1.06
CA LYS A 450 -18.80 -9.34 -1.17
C LYS A 450 -19.26 -8.11 -0.35
N ASN A 451 -18.57 -6.99 -0.46
CA ASN A 451 -18.89 -5.68 0.14
C ASN A 451 -19.25 -5.77 1.62
N ARG A 452 -18.47 -6.52 2.40
CA ARG A 452 -18.65 -6.73 3.84
C ARG A 452 -17.36 -7.07 4.54
N PHE A 453 -17.40 -7.07 5.86
CA PHE A 453 -16.35 -7.68 6.65
C PHE A 453 -16.84 -8.93 7.36
N LEU A 454 -15.92 -9.86 7.62
CA LEU A 454 -16.12 -10.97 8.53
C LEU A 454 -14.94 -11.07 9.51
N ARG A 455 -15.26 -11.41 10.76
CA ARG A 455 -14.25 -11.77 11.76
C ARG A 455 -13.93 -13.25 11.61
N PHE A 456 -12.66 -13.59 11.68
CA PHE A 456 -12.20 -14.98 11.66
C PHE A 456 -12.85 -15.80 12.79
N HIS A 457 -13.32 -16.96 12.44
CA HIS A 457 -13.77 -18.00 13.35
C HIS A 457 -13.15 -19.34 12.89
N PRO A 458 -12.73 -20.24 13.82
CA PRO A 458 -12.11 -21.52 13.46
C PRO A 458 -12.92 -22.37 12.45
N ASP A 459 -14.24 -22.31 12.51
CA ASP A 459 -15.13 -23.01 11.58
C ASP A 459 -14.93 -22.59 10.13
N MET A 460 -14.46 -21.36 9.89
CA MET A 460 -14.16 -20.88 8.52
C MET A 460 -13.02 -21.67 7.87
N MET A 461 -12.04 -22.11 8.66
CA MET A 461 -10.95 -22.97 8.19
C MET A 461 -11.51 -24.32 7.72
N GLN A 462 -12.40 -24.92 8.51
CA GLN A 462 -13.03 -26.19 8.15
C GLN A 462 -13.89 -26.04 6.91
N ALA A 463 -14.67 -24.93 6.84
CA ALA A 463 -15.49 -24.63 5.67
C ALA A 463 -14.65 -24.45 4.39
N LEU A 464 -13.48 -23.80 4.49
CA LEU A 464 -12.55 -23.63 3.38
C LEU A 464 -11.97 -24.96 2.90
N VAL A 465 -11.53 -25.83 3.82
CA VAL A 465 -11.02 -27.16 3.51
C VAL A 465 -12.10 -28.01 2.86
N GLN A 466 -13.31 -28.04 3.44
CA GLN A 466 -14.46 -28.77 2.87
C GLN A 466 -14.78 -28.26 1.47
N ARG A 467 -14.81 -26.95 1.26
CA ARG A 467 -15.06 -26.35 -0.05
C ARG A 467 -14.00 -26.75 -1.09
N THR A 468 -12.72 -26.70 -0.73
CA THR A 468 -11.63 -27.12 -1.62
C THR A 468 -11.75 -28.60 -1.99
N HIS A 469 -12.13 -29.45 -1.03
CA HIS A 469 -12.41 -30.85 -1.27
C HIS A 469 -13.63 -31.03 -2.19
N MET A 470 -14.68 -30.22 -2.01
CA MET A 470 -15.86 -30.25 -2.90
C MET A 470 -15.51 -29.80 -4.31
N GLU A 471 -14.74 -28.71 -4.48
CA GLU A 471 -14.28 -28.24 -5.80
C GLU A 471 -13.49 -29.32 -6.55
N SER A 472 -12.59 -29.98 -5.84
CA SER A 472 -11.80 -31.07 -6.41
C SER A 472 -12.67 -32.28 -6.77
N GLY A 473 -13.68 -32.61 -5.94
CA GLY A 473 -14.63 -33.66 -6.21
C GLY A 473 -15.53 -33.34 -7.41
N LEU A 474 -16.04 -32.12 -7.46
CA LEU A 474 -16.95 -31.68 -8.50
C LEU A 474 -16.35 -31.73 -9.92
N ARG A 475 -15.04 -31.45 -10.05
CA ARG A 475 -14.30 -31.61 -11.33
C ARG A 475 -14.33 -33.05 -11.87
N LEU A 476 -14.47 -34.02 -10.99
CA LEU A 476 -14.49 -35.44 -11.34
C LEU A 476 -15.92 -36.03 -11.36
N ALA A 477 -16.92 -35.25 -10.94
CA ALA A 477 -18.27 -35.72 -10.74
C ALA A 477 -18.93 -36.19 -12.05
N VAL A 478 -18.83 -35.44 -13.15
CA VAL A 478 -19.36 -35.82 -14.46
C VAL A 478 -18.66 -37.08 -15.02
N PRO A 479 -17.29 -37.11 -15.09
CA PRO A 479 -16.60 -38.31 -15.56
C PRO A 479 -16.84 -39.57 -14.73
N ARG A 480 -17.19 -39.42 -13.45
CA ARG A 480 -17.49 -40.57 -12.56
C ARG A 480 -18.95 -40.96 -12.54
N GLY A 481 -19.81 -40.23 -13.24
CA GLY A 481 -21.27 -40.48 -13.22
C GLY A 481 -21.90 -40.17 -11.85
N GLU A 482 -21.30 -39.26 -11.06
CA GLU A 482 -21.81 -38.84 -9.77
C GLU A 482 -22.92 -37.77 -9.91
N ILE A 483 -23.05 -37.16 -11.10
CA ILE A 483 -24.16 -36.25 -11.43
C ILE A 483 -25.33 -37.06 -11.94
N THR A 484 -26.43 -36.97 -11.22
CA THR A 484 -27.68 -37.63 -11.55
C THR A 484 -28.81 -36.60 -11.67
N VAL A 485 -29.99 -37.04 -12.17
CA VAL A 485 -31.14 -36.16 -12.38
C VAL A 485 -32.34 -36.74 -11.68
N ASP A 486 -32.94 -35.97 -10.78
CA ASP A 486 -34.28 -36.22 -10.28
C ASP A 486 -35.29 -35.41 -11.11
N PHE A 487 -36.52 -35.89 -11.18
CA PHE A 487 -37.59 -35.27 -11.92
C PHE A 487 -38.74 -34.92 -11.01
N GLN A 488 -39.29 -33.73 -11.13
CA GLN A 488 -40.45 -33.28 -10.38
C GLN A 488 -41.59 -32.96 -11.34
N PRO A 489 -42.80 -33.56 -11.17
CA PRO A 489 -43.95 -33.27 -11.99
C PRO A 489 -44.51 -31.86 -11.76
N ILE A 490 -44.84 -31.18 -12.85
CA ILE A 490 -45.63 -29.96 -12.89
C ILE A 490 -46.97 -30.28 -13.47
N VAL A 491 -48.02 -29.96 -12.75
CA VAL A 491 -49.39 -30.33 -13.08
C VAL A 491 -50.22 -29.13 -13.55
N SER A 492 -51.10 -29.33 -14.50
CA SER A 492 -52.12 -28.32 -14.82
C SER A 492 -53.44 -28.71 -14.18
N HIS A 493 -53.91 -27.90 -13.25
CA HIS A 493 -55.22 -28.10 -12.64
C HIS A 493 -56.36 -28.03 -13.67
N ARG A 494 -56.22 -27.11 -14.63
CA ARG A 494 -57.21 -26.93 -15.70
C ARG A 494 -57.29 -28.13 -16.63
N MET A 495 -56.14 -28.65 -17.08
CA MET A 495 -56.09 -29.83 -17.96
C MET A 495 -56.30 -31.15 -17.19
N GLY A 496 -55.98 -31.16 -15.91
CA GLY A 496 -56.11 -32.29 -15.04
C GLY A 496 -55.09 -33.40 -15.31
N GLN A 497 -53.90 -33.00 -15.68
CA GLN A 497 -52.83 -33.94 -16.02
C GLN A 497 -51.47 -33.34 -15.70
N VAL A 498 -50.41 -34.15 -15.66
CA VAL A 498 -49.03 -33.72 -15.62
C VAL A 498 -48.63 -33.20 -17.00
N VAL A 499 -48.24 -31.94 -17.09
CA VAL A 499 -47.92 -31.28 -18.36
C VAL A 499 -46.42 -31.18 -18.61
N GLN A 500 -45.60 -31.18 -17.52
CA GLN A 500 -44.18 -30.93 -17.60
C GLN A 500 -43.45 -31.70 -16.50
N LEU A 501 -42.17 -31.97 -16.74
CA LEU A 501 -41.22 -32.44 -15.73
C LEU A 501 -40.14 -31.40 -15.56
N GLU A 502 -39.79 -31.08 -14.34
CA GLU A 502 -38.57 -30.30 -14.07
C GLU A 502 -37.42 -31.27 -13.80
N ALA A 503 -36.29 -31.06 -14.50
CA ALA A 503 -35.06 -31.82 -14.32
C ALA A 503 -34.19 -31.12 -13.28
N LEU A 504 -33.98 -31.78 -12.18
CA LEU A 504 -33.24 -31.24 -11.02
C LEU A 504 -31.91 -31.97 -10.85
N ALA A 505 -30.82 -31.27 -10.98
CA ALA A 505 -29.47 -31.80 -10.80
C ALA A 505 -29.25 -32.34 -9.38
N ARG A 506 -28.59 -33.50 -9.29
CA ARG A 506 -28.17 -34.11 -8.03
C ARG A 506 -26.73 -34.52 -8.13
N TRP A 507 -26.01 -34.35 -7.02
CA TRP A 507 -24.65 -34.85 -6.92
C TRP A 507 -24.57 -35.87 -5.80
N ASP A 508 -24.36 -37.11 -6.18
CA ASP A 508 -24.22 -38.25 -5.27
C ASP A 508 -22.74 -38.59 -5.14
N ARG A 509 -22.12 -38.20 -4.02
CA ARG A 509 -20.69 -38.35 -3.76
C ARG A 509 -20.46 -39.30 -2.60
N ASP A 510 -19.69 -40.36 -2.82
CA ASP A 510 -19.31 -41.32 -1.77
C ASP A 510 -20.52 -41.91 -1.00
N GLY A 511 -21.70 -41.98 -1.66
CA GLY A 511 -22.96 -42.44 -1.07
C GLY A 511 -23.75 -41.37 -0.30
N GLU A 512 -23.26 -40.13 -0.27
CA GLU A 512 -23.97 -38.98 0.32
C GLU A 512 -24.44 -38.03 -0.78
N ARG A 513 -25.67 -37.53 -0.64
CA ARG A 513 -26.26 -36.55 -1.56
C ARG A 513 -25.88 -35.14 -1.16
N VAL A 514 -25.10 -34.46 -2.01
CA VAL A 514 -24.72 -33.04 -1.81
C VAL A 514 -25.88 -32.15 -2.24
N PRO A 515 -26.39 -31.25 -1.39
CA PRO A 515 -27.48 -30.35 -1.73
C PRO A 515 -27.16 -29.42 -2.91
N PRO A 516 -28.12 -29.16 -3.83
CA PRO A 516 -27.94 -28.23 -4.96
C PRO A 516 -27.53 -26.84 -4.52
N SER A 517 -28.06 -26.35 -3.41
CA SER A 517 -27.69 -25.05 -2.83
C SER A 517 -26.21 -24.92 -2.45
N ILE A 518 -25.48 -26.04 -2.34
CA ILE A 518 -24.05 -26.07 -2.05
C ILE A 518 -23.22 -26.21 -3.34
N PHE A 519 -23.58 -27.20 -4.21
CA PHE A 519 -22.71 -27.48 -5.34
C PHE A 519 -23.01 -26.64 -6.60
N ILE A 520 -24.23 -26.15 -6.82
CA ILE A 520 -24.54 -25.29 -7.97
C ILE A 520 -23.75 -23.98 -7.95
N PRO A 521 -23.75 -23.18 -6.84
CA PRO A 521 -22.92 -21.99 -6.77
C PRO A 521 -21.41 -22.26 -6.90
N LEU A 522 -20.97 -23.46 -6.48
CA LEU A 522 -19.62 -23.92 -6.66
C LEU A 522 -19.31 -24.21 -8.13
N ALA A 523 -20.22 -24.90 -8.82
CA ALA A 523 -20.12 -25.20 -10.24
C ALA A 523 -20.10 -23.92 -11.10
N GLU A 524 -20.93 -22.95 -10.80
CA GLU A 524 -20.98 -21.66 -11.50
C GLU A 524 -19.65 -20.92 -11.38
N ARG A 525 -19.13 -20.77 -10.16
CA ARG A 525 -17.86 -20.07 -9.90
C ARG A 525 -16.66 -20.75 -10.55
N THR A 526 -16.67 -22.09 -10.60
CA THR A 526 -15.61 -22.89 -11.24
C THR A 526 -15.83 -23.11 -12.74
N ARG A 527 -16.94 -22.62 -13.29
CA ARG A 527 -17.42 -22.84 -14.65
C ARG A 527 -17.71 -24.31 -15.01
N LEU A 528 -17.73 -25.20 -14.02
CA LEU A 528 -18.13 -26.61 -14.23
C LEU A 528 -19.63 -26.77 -14.47
N ILE A 529 -20.39 -25.69 -14.22
CA ILE A 529 -21.86 -25.70 -14.46
C ILE A 529 -22.21 -25.99 -15.91
N SER A 530 -21.33 -25.64 -16.87
CA SER A 530 -21.58 -25.95 -18.29
C SER A 530 -21.53 -27.43 -18.57
N GLU A 531 -20.55 -28.16 -18.04
CA GLU A 531 -20.43 -29.61 -18.18
C GLU A 531 -21.60 -30.35 -17.45
N ILE A 532 -21.85 -29.90 -16.21
CA ILE A 532 -22.94 -30.47 -15.39
C ILE A 532 -24.29 -30.21 -16.04
N GLY A 533 -24.53 -28.99 -16.50
CA GLY A 533 -25.79 -28.65 -17.17
C GLY A 533 -25.99 -29.38 -18.47
N ALA A 534 -24.94 -29.62 -19.26
CA ALA A 534 -25.01 -30.44 -20.46
C ALA A 534 -25.36 -31.89 -20.13
N GLU A 535 -24.80 -32.48 -19.07
CA GLU A 535 -25.14 -33.84 -18.60
C GLU A 535 -26.60 -33.93 -18.11
N VAL A 536 -27.02 -32.93 -17.30
CA VAL A 536 -28.42 -32.85 -16.81
C VAL A 536 -29.40 -32.74 -17.98
N MET A 537 -29.13 -31.88 -18.98
CA MET A 537 -29.94 -31.73 -20.16
C MET A 537 -29.99 -33.03 -20.99
N ALA A 538 -28.83 -33.65 -21.21
CA ALA A 538 -28.77 -34.90 -21.98
C ALA A 538 -29.56 -36.02 -21.31
N SER A 539 -29.34 -36.22 -20.00
CA SER A 539 -30.05 -37.22 -19.20
C SER A 539 -31.54 -36.93 -19.13
N GLY A 540 -31.92 -35.67 -18.92
CA GLY A 540 -33.30 -35.19 -18.89
C GLY A 540 -34.03 -35.44 -20.21
N MET A 541 -33.40 -35.10 -21.35
CA MET A 541 -33.97 -35.30 -22.69
C MET A 541 -34.13 -36.78 -23.03
N VAL A 542 -33.19 -37.63 -22.63
CA VAL A 542 -33.34 -39.10 -22.80
C VAL A 542 -34.56 -39.62 -22.02
N GLN A 543 -34.76 -39.15 -20.80
CA GLN A 543 -35.92 -39.54 -19.99
C GLN A 543 -37.22 -38.96 -20.54
N LEU A 544 -37.20 -37.69 -20.99
CA LEU A 544 -38.35 -37.08 -21.68
C LEU A 544 -38.74 -37.88 -22.92
N ALA A 545 -37.81 -38.27 -23.78
CA ALA A 545 -38.08 -39.06 -24.99
C ALA A 545 -38.82 -40.36 -24.69
N ARG A 546 -38.53 -41.03 -23.56
CA ARG A 546 -39.28 -42.20 -23.09
C ARG A 546 -40.70 -41.82 -22.68
N TRP A 547 -40.87 -40.71 -21.97
CA TRP A 547 -42.15 -40.23 -21.48
C TRP A 547 -43.07 -39.71 -22.61
N LEU A 548 -42.47 -39.10 -23.65
CA LEU A 548 -43.18 -38.64 -24.84
C LEU A 548 -43.84 -39.76 -25.66
N SER A 549 -43.37 -41.00 -25.52
CA SER A 549 -44.02 -42.13 -26.16
C SER A 549 -45.45 -42.37 -25.63
N GLU A 550 -45.75 -41.91 -24.41
CA GLU A 550 -47.09 -42.02 -23.80
C GLU A 550 -47.95 -40.78 -24.11
N ASP A 551 -47.38 -39.60 -24.14
CA ASP A 551 -48.08 -38.34 -24.46
C ASP A 551 -47.09 -37.30 -25.08
N PRO A 552 -47.22 -37.04 -26.39
CA PRO A 552 -46.35 -36.10 -27.10
C PRO A 552 -46.48 -34.63 -26.69
N SER A 553 -47.50 -34.27 -25.92
CA SER A 553 -47.73 -32.86 -25.47
C SER A 553 -46.88 -32.46 -24.28
N ARG A 554 -46.23 -33.42 -23.64
CA ARG A 554 -45.41 -33.23 -22.43
C ARG A 554 -44.10 -32.47 -22.73
N SER A 555 -43.57 -31.80 -21.73
CA SER A 555 -42.34 -31.02 -21.87
C SER A 555 -41.38 -31.21 -20.69
N LEU A 556 -40.12 -30.84 -20.89
CA LEU A 556 -39.05 -30.83 -19.88
C LEU A 556 -38.64 -29.41 -19.58
N ALA A 557 -38.66 -29.06 -18.31
CA ALA A 557 -38.03 -27.85 -17.81
C ALA A 557 -36.60 -28.15 -17.30
N VAL A 558 -35.68 -27.28 -17.60
CA VAL A 558 -34.28 -27.40 -17.18
C VAL A 558 -33.79 -26.05 -16.71
N ASN A 559 -33.21 -26.02 -15.50
CA ASN A 559 -32.57 -24.85 -14.93
C ASN A 559 -31.30 -24.51 -15.71
N VAL A 560 -31.13 -23.22 -16.05
CA VAL A 560 -30.02 -22.69 -16.83
C VAL A 560 -29.35 -21.54 -16.07
N SER A 561 -28.07 -21.70 -15.80
CA SER A 561 -27.28 -20.67 -15.16
C SER A 561 -26.91 -19.52 -16.12
N GLY A 562 -26.81 -18.31 -15.58
CA GLY A 562 -26.29 -17.17 -16.35
C GLY A 562 -24.89 -17.41 -16.91
N VAL A 563 -24.08 -18.22 -16.22
CA VAL A 563 -22.73 -18.59 -16.69
C VAL A 563 -22.78 -19.43 -17.97
N GLN A 564 -23.75 -20.34 -18.07
CA GLN A 564 -23.95 -21.12 -19.29
C GLN A 564 -24.44 -20.26 -20.46
N LEU A 565 -25.34 -19.33 -20.20
CA LEU A 565 -25.86 -18.40 -21.22
C LEU A 565 -24.81 -17.44 -21.78
N GLN A 566 -23.69 -17.22 -21.05
CA GLN A 566 -22.54 -16.45 -21.54
C GLN A 566 -21.69 -17.22 -22.56
N GLU A 567 -21.86 -18.53 -22.67
CA GLU A 567 -21.15 -19.34 -23.67
C GLU A 567 -21.72 -19.09 -25.08
N PRO A 568 -20.84 -18.78 -26.05
CA PRO A 568 -21.31 -18.39 -27.40
C PRO A 568 -22.12 -19.43 -28.13
N ASP A 569 -21.90 -20.72 -27.83
CA ASP A 569 -22.50 -21.89 -28.50
C ASP A 569 -23.55 -22.62 -27.64
N PHE A 570 -24.01 -22.00 -26.55
CA PHE A 570 -24.96 -22.62 -25.62
C PHE A 570 -26.25 -23.06 -26.35
N ALA A 571 -26.91 -22.15 -27.09
CA ALA A 571 -28.16 -22.49 -27.81
C ALA A 571 -27.93 -23.60 -28.83
N GLU A 572 -26.83 -23.59 -29.57
CA GLU A 572 -26.47 -24.62 -30.51
C GLU A 572 -26.28 -25.99 -29.81
N THR A 573 -25.63 -25.98 -28.66
CA THR A 573 -25.40 -27.17 -27.85
C THR A 573 -26.74 -27.77 -27.37
N VAL A 574 -27.65 -26.95 -26.85
CA VAL A 574 -28.99 -27.39 -26.44
C VAL A 574 -29.75 -28.02 -27.61
N LEU A 575 -29.81 -27.37 -28.78
CA LEU A 575 -30.51 -27.86 -29.96
C LEU A 575 -29.88 -29.15 -30.52
N ARG A 576 -28.57 -29.28 -30.42
CA ARG A 576 -27.85 -30.51 -30.80
C ARG A 576 -28.20 -31.68 -29.87
N LEU A 577 -28.27 -31.45 -28.55
CA LEU A 577 -28.68 -32.45 -27.57
C LEU A 577 -30.14 -32.86 -27.78
N ALA A 578 -31.03 -31.92 -28.01
CA ALA A 578 -32.45 -32.17 -28.32
C ALA A 578 -32.61 -33.07 -29.56
N LYS A 579 -31.90 -32.70 -30.64
CA LYS A 579 -31.90 -33.50 -31.89
C LYS A 579 -31.37 -34.93 -31.68
N ALA A 580 -30.28 -35.07 -30.92
CA ALA A 580 -29.69 -36.37 -30.61
C ALA A 580 -30.60 -37.25 -29.77
N SER A 581 -31.42 -36.69 -28.90
CA SER A 581 -32.38 -37.39 -28.04
C SER A 581 -33.77 -37.60 -28.69
N GLY A 582 -33.99 -37.05 -29.90
CA GLY A 582 -35.28 -37.10 -30.57
C GLY A 582 -36.38 -36.22 -29.95
N VAL A 583 -35.98 -35.20 -29.19
CA VAL A 583 -36.86 -34.26 -28.54
C VAL A 583 -37.00 -33.00 -29.41
N ALA A 584 -38.25 -32.58 -29.64
CA ALA A 584 -38.48 -31.37 -30.40
C ALA A 584 -38.26 -30.13 -29.51
N PRO A 585 -37.71 -29.01 -30.05
CA PRO A 585 -37.43 -27.81 -29.24
C PRO A 585 -38.65 -27.29 -28.46
N TYR A 586 -39.87 -27.34 -29.00
CA TYR A 586 -41.09 -26.89 -28.32
C TYR A 586 -41.44 -27.70 -27.06
N GLN A 587 -40.81 -28.85 -26.85
CA GLN A 587 -40.93 -29.69 -25.66
C GLN A 587 -39.94 -29.34 -24.57
N LEU A 588 -39.08 -28.33 -24.80
CA LEU A 588 -38.09 -27.84 -23.84
C LEU A 588 -38.51 -26.49 -23.28
N VAL A 589 -38.28 -26.33 -21.98
CA VAL A 589 -38.46 -25.08 -21.25
C VAL A 589 -37.15 -24.76 -20.53
N MET A 590 -36.53 -23.62 -20.83
CA MET A 590 -35.33 -23.15 -20.18
C MET A 590 -35.73 -22.26 -18.99
N GLU A 591 -35.42 -22.67 -17.78
CA GLU A 591 -35.70 -21.92 -16.56
C GLU A 591 -34.51 -21.07 -16.23
N VAL A 592 -34.72 -19.75 -16.10
CA VAL A 592 -33.67 -18.74 -15.86
C VAL A 592 -34.13 -17.86 -14.73
N THR A 593 -33.30 -17.70 -13.71
CA THR A 593 -33.64 -16.85 -12.54
C THR A 593 -33.72 -15.36 -12.92
N GLU A 594 -34.53 -14.62 -12.19
CA GLU A 594 -34.70 -13.17 -12.36
C GLU A 594 -33.38 -12.41 -12.37
N SER A 595 -32.44 -12.76 -11.50
CA SER A 595 -31.14 -12.10 -11.34
C SER A 595 -30.29 -12.13 -12.62
N VAL A 596 -30.41 -13.15 -13.43
CA VAL A 596 -29.66 -13.32 -14.70
C VAL A 596 -30.04 -12.24 -15.71
N PHE A 597 -31.29 -11.78 -15.71
CA PHE A 597 -31.76 -10.72 -16.61
C PHE A 597 -31.35 -9.29 -16.16
N PHE A 598 -30.97 -9.09 -14.91
CA PHE A 598 -30.52 -7.77 -14.45
C PHE A 598 -29.17 -7.37 -15.03
N ASP A 599 -28.27 -8.35 -15.12
CA ASP A 599 -26.90 -8.16 -15.62
C ASP A 599 -26.77 -8.63 -17.08
N ALA A 600 -27.91 -8.92 -17.76
CA ALA A 600 -27.94 -9.46 -19.11
C ALA A 600 -27.31 -8.49 -20.12
N ASP A 601 -26.20 -8.91 -20.71
CA ASP A 601 -25.71 -8.29 -21.93
C ASP A 601 -26.49 -8.78 -23.16
N CYS A 602 -26.25 -8.16 -24.32
CA CYS A 602 -26.93 -8.54 -25.57
C CYS A 602 -26.65 -9.96 -25.99
N SER A 603 -25.62 -10.65 -25.48
CA SER A 603 -25.24 -12.00 -25.85
C SER A 603 -26.18 -13.00 -25.22
N LEU A 604 -26.52 -12.87 -23.96
CA LEU A 604 -27.41 -13.73 -23.19
C LEU A 604 -28.83 -13.71 -23.77
N ILE A 605 -29.36 -12.51 -24.01
CA ILE A 605 -30.69 -12.35 -24.65
C ILE A 605 -30.71 -13.03 -26.03
N ARG A 606 -29.62 -12.95 -26.78
CA ARG A 606 -29.52 -13.62 -28.11
C ARG A 606 -29.56 -15.13 -27.98
N GLN A 607 -28.89 -15.74 -27.02
CA GLN A 607 -28.95 -17.20 -26.80
C GLN A 607 -30.40 -17.68 -26.53
N LEU A 608 -31.09 -16.98 -25.62
CA LEU A 608 -32.49 -17.28 -25.30
C LEU A 608 -33.43 -17.06 -26.50
N SER A 609 -33.24 -15.97 -27.24
CA SER A 609 -34.03 -15.71 -28.47
C SER A 609 -33.79 -16.77 -29.51
N THR A 610 -32.56 -17.24 -29.72
CA THR A 610 -32.24 -18.33 -30.65
C THR A 610 -32.96 -19.62 -30.27
N LEU A 611 -33.06 -19.97 -29.00
CA LEU A 611 -33.78 -21.13 -28.52
C LEU A 611 -35.31 -20.97 -28.74
N ARG A 612 -35.87 -19.79 -28.50
CA ARG A 612 -37.29 -19.48 -28.74
C ARG A 612 -37.63 -19.52 -30.22
N ASP A 613 -36.79 -18.97 -31.09
CA ASP A 613 -36.98 -19.03 -32.55
C ASP A 613 -36.97 -20.47 -33.07
N ALA A 614 -36.23 -21.38 -32.43
CA ALA A 614 -36.26 -22.80 -32.69
C ALA A 614 -37.52 -23.49 -32.11
N GLY A 615 -38.32 -22.79 -31.31
CA GLY A 615 -39.56 -23.29 -30.72
C GLY A 615 -39.48 -23.65 -29.23
N ALA A 616 -38.32 -23.57 -28.57
CA ALA A 616 -38.22 -23.79 -27.13
C ALA A 616 -38.92 -22.65 -26.36
N ARG A 617 -39.33 -22.93 -25.14
CA ARG A 617 -39.93 -21.93 -24.24
C ARG A 617 -38.92 -21.49 -23.18
N VAL A 618 -39.12 -20.29 -22.67
CA VAL A 618 -38.31 -19.74 -21.59
C VAL A 618 -39.21 -19.43 -20.40
N ALA A 619 -38.83 -19.88 -19.21
CA ALA A 619 -39.48 -19.55 -17.94
C ALA A 619 -38.62 -18.68 -17.09
N LEU A 620 -39.19 -17.62 -16.54
CA LEU A 620 -38.57 -16.75 -15.55
C LEU A 620 -38.79 -17.39 -14.17
N ASP A 621 -37.71 -17.77 -13.52
CA ASP A 621 -37.71 -18.43 -12.21
C ASP A 621 -37.52 -17.47 -11.04
N ASP A 622 -37.91 -17.88 -9.83
CA ASP A 622 -37.83 -17.10 -8.57
C ASP A 622 -38.51 -15.71 -8.65
N PHE A 623 -39.57 -15.58 -9.44
CA PHE A 623 -40.22 -14.29 -9.69
C PHE A 623 -40.77 -13.65 -8.43
N GLY A 624 -40.35 -12.37 -8.20
CA GLY A 624 -40.76 -11.52 -7.10
C GLY A 624 -39.79 -11.49 -5.92
N THR A 625 -38.73 -12.29 -5.92
CA THR A 625 -37.72 -12.27 -4.87
C THR A 625 -36.66 -11.18 -5.11
N GLY A 626 -36.58 -10.65 -6.34
CA GLY A 626 -35.64 -9.60 -6.77
C GLY A 626 -36.29 -8.22 -6.94
N TYR A 627 -35.48 -7.27 -7.43
CA TYR A 627 -35.91 -5.89 -7.74
C TYR A 627 -36.43 -5.77 -9.18
N SER A 628 -37.38 -6.60 -9.61
CA SER A 628 -37.94 -6.44 -10.96
C SER A 628 -38.55 -5.07 -11.14
N SER A 629 -37.97 -4.26 -12.04
CA SER A 629 -38.74 -3.19 -12.62
C SER A 629 -39.72 -3.82 -13.60
N LEU A 630 -40.98 -3.85 -13.21
CA LEU A 630 -42.13 -4.37 -13.99
C LEU A 630 -42.11 -3.95 -15.47
N GLY A 631 -41.50 -2.80 -15.78
CA GLY A 631 -41.37 -2.32 -17.17
C GLY A 631 -40.42 -3.13 -18.06
N ARG A 632 -39.49 -3.90 -17.47
CA ARG A 632 -38.57 -4.74 -18.27
C ARG A 632 -39.12 -6.11 -18.62
N LEU A 633 -40.03 -6.65 -17.81
CA LEU A 633 -40.59 -7.99 -18.05
C LEU A 633 -41.23 -8.09 -19.44
N GLN A 634 -41.83 -7.03 -19.95
CA GLN A 634 -42.44 -6.98 -21.26
C GLN A 634 -41.44 -7.14 -22.42
N ASP A 635 -40.19 -6.76 -22.21
CA ASP A 635 -39.13 -6.79 -23.23
C ASP A 635 -38.31 -8.09 -23.18
N LEU A 636 -38.52 -8.93 -22.15
CA LEU A 636 -37.76 -10.16 -21.99
C LEU A 636 -38.32 -11.29 -22.88
N PRO A 637 -37.46 -12.12 -23.44
CA PRO A 637 -37.88 -13.29 -24.26
C PRO A 637 -38.36 -14.44 -23.38
N VAL A 638 -39.44 -14.23 -22.60
CA VAL A 638 -40.01 -15.23 -21.68
C VAL A 638 -41.42 -15.61 -22.09
N ASP A 639 -41.84 -16.81 -21.75
CA ASP A 639 -43.16 -17.38 -22.06
C ASP A 639 -43.95 -17.75 -20.79
N THR A 640 -43.22 -18.01 -19.69
CA THR A 640 -43.78 -18.47 -18.42
C THR A 640 -43.11 -17.73 -17.27
N VAL A 641 -43.86 -17.51 -16.21
CA VAL A 641 -43.35 -16.96 -14.91
C VAL A 641 -43.59 -18.03 -13.83
N LYS A 642 -42.56 -18.36 -13.07
CA LYS A 642 -42.64 -19.25 -11.91
C LYS A 642 -42.66 -18.39 -10.63
N ILE A 643 -43.73 -18.55 -9.86
CA ILE A 643 -43.90 -17.83 -8.57
C ILE A 643 -43.18 -18.62 -7.49
N ASP A 644 -42.22 -17.99 -6.84
CA ASP A 644 -41.42 -18.61 -5.78
C ASP A 644 -42.24 -19.06 -4.57
N GLN A 645 -41.83 -20.16 -3.95
CA GLN A 645 -42.47 -20.78 -2.80
C GLN A 645 -42.69 -19.83 -1.61
N SER A 646 -41.87 -18.77 -1.45
CA SER A 646 -42.01 -17.80 -0.36
C SER A 646 -43.38 -17.09 -0.42
N PHE A 647 -43.88 -16.80 -1.62
CA PHE A 647 -45.21 -16.22 -1.82
C PHE A 647 -46.32 -17.24 -1.61
N VAL A 648 -46.15 -18.47 -2.11
CA VAL A 648 -47.11 -19.55 -1.95
C VAL A 648 -47.27 -19.97 -0.47
N SER A 649 -46.18 -19.93 0.29
CA SER A 649 -46.18 -20.24 1.73
C SER A 649 -47.01 -19.26 2.57
N MET A 650 -47.37 -18.08 2.03
CA MET A 650 -48.27 -17.12 2.68
C MET A 650 -49.72 -17.64 2.74
N VAL A 651 -50.10 -18.58 1.87
CA VAL A 651 -51.39 -19.22 1.90
C VAL A 651 -51.41 -20.30 2.96
N ARG A 652 -52.18 -20.09 4.04
CA ARG A 652 -52.26 -21.00 5.21
C ARG A 652 -53.56 -21.77 5.24
N THR A 653 -54.68 -21.11 5.03
CA THR A 653 -56.05 -21.70 5.15
C THR A 653 -56.84 -21.65 3.85
N GLY A 654 -56.30 -20.95 2.81
CA GLY A 654 -56.97 -20.73 1.54
C GLY A 654 -58.04 -19.63 1.52
N ASN A 655 -58.34 -19.04 2.67
CA ASN A 655 -59.30 -17.93 2.79
C ASN A 655 -58.69 -16.55 2.93
N GLU A 656 -57.37 -16.49 2.85
CA GLU A 656 -56.63 -15.24 2.97
C GLU A 656 -56.84 -14.39 1.71
N ARG A 657 -56.87 -13.07 1.90
CA ARG A 657 -56.74 -12.15 0.80
C ARG A 657 -55.24 -11.77 0.63
N LEU A 658 -54.61 -12.34 -0.37
CA LEU A 658 -53.19 -12.07 -0.69
C LEU A 658 -53.12 -11.30 -2.01
N PRO A 659 -53.27 -9.96 -1.96
CA PRO A 659 -53.30 -9.12 -3.17
C PRO A 659 -52.04 -9.27 -4.02
N ILE A 660 -50.90 -9.60 -3.39
CA ILE A 660 -49.64 -9.76 -4.09
C ILE A 660 -49.70 -10.94 -5.09
N LEU A 661 -50.15 -12.11 -4.67
CA LEU A 661 -50.31 -13.31 -5.54
C LEU A 661 -51.28 -13.07 -6.69
N SER A 662 -52.46 -12.52 -6.39
CA SER A 662 -53.44 -12.21 -7.45
C SER A 662 -52.91 -11.14 -8.41
N SER A 663 -52.14 -10.14 -7.93
CA SER A 663 -51.53 -9.11 -8.78
C SER A 663 -50.45 -9.69 -9.67
N MET A 664 -49.62 -10.60 -9.15
CA MET A 664 -48.55 -11.27 -9.93
C MET A 664 -49.14 -12.12 -11.06
N ILE A 665 -50.16 -12.96 -10.76
CA ILE A 665 -50.81 -13.81 -11.75
C ILE A 665 -51.50 -12.95 -12.82
N ASN A 666 -52.34 -11.99 -12.41
CA ASN A 666 -53.07 -11.14 -13.37
C ASN A 666 -52.10 -10.32 -14.26
N MET A 667 -51.01 -9.86 -13.72
CA MET A 667 -49.99 -9.13 -14.48
C MET A 667 -49.33 -10.02 -15.50
N ALA A 668 -48.87 -11.22 -15.11
CA ALA A 668 -48.27 -12.16 -16.05
C ALA A 668 -49.24 -12.49 -17.19
N HIS A 669 -50.51 -12.78 -16.87
CA HIS A 669 -51.54 -13.01 -17.88
C HIS A 669 -51.80 -11.81 -18.81
N SER A 670 -51.76 -10.57 -18.24
CA SER A 670 -51.89 -9.34 -19.03
C SER A 670 -50.77 -9.14 -20.04
N LEU A 671 -49.59 -9.72 -19.76
CA LEU A 671 -48.43 -9.75 -20.67
C LEU A 671 -48.44 -10.96 -21.62
N GLY A 672 -49.48 -11.82 -21.55
CA GLY A 672 -49.58 -13.02 -22.37
C GLY A 672 -48.71 -14.19 -21.89
N LEU A 673 -48.21 -14.12 -20.65
CA LEU A 673 -47.36 -15.16 -20.04
C LEU A 673 -48.23 -16.17 -19.29
N THR A 674 -47.79 -17.43 -19.28
CA THR A 674 -48.35 -18.44 -18.38
C THR A 674 -47.70 -18.38 -17.00
N VAL A 675 -48.39 -18.89 -15.98
CA VAL A 675 -47.94 -18.87 -14.60
C VAL A 675 -47.81 -20.26 -14.01
N THR A 676 -46.67 -20.57 -13.43
CA THR A 676 -46.44 -21.77 -12.61
C THR A 676 -46.22 -21.33 -11.16
N ALA A 677 -46.93 -21.94 -10.21
CA ALA A 677 -46.68 -21.70 -8.78
C ALA A 677 -45.91 -22.85 -8.15
N GLU A 678 -44.87 -22.53 -7.40
CA GLU A 678 -43.96 -23.48 -6.80
C GLU A 678 -44.20 -23.71 -5.30
N GLY A 679 -43.62 -24.81 -4.77
CA GLY A 679 -43.63 -25.08 -3.33
C GLY A 679 -45.00 -25.35 -2.75
N ILE A 680 -45.90 -25.97 -3.53
CA ILE A 680 -47.23 -26.34 -3.08
C ILE A 680 -47.14 -27.58 -2.20
N GLU A 681 -47.48 -27.44 -0.95
CA GLU A 681 -47.42 -28.51 0.06
C GLU A 681 -48.81 -28.92 0.55
N THR A 682 -49.81 -28.06 0.42
CA THR A 682 -51.16 -28.28 0.96
C THR A 682 -52.24 -28.12 -0.08
N VAL A 683 -53.33 -28.82 0.12
CA VAL A 683 -54.55 -28.70 -0.71
C VAL A 683 -55.09 -27.26 -0.70
N ALA A 684 -55.03 -26.57 0.44
CA ALA A 684 -55.51 -25.20 0.54
C ALA A 684 -54.71 -24.24 -0.36
N GLN A 685 -53.43 -24.45 -0.51
CA GLN A 685 -52.59 -23.68 -1.45
C GLN A 685 -52.98 -23.97 -2.90
N ALA A 686 -53.15 -25.23 -3.23
CA ALA A 686 -53.53 -25.64 -4.57
C ALA A 686 -54.91 -25.08 -4.98
N ASP A 687 -55.93 -25.20 -4.10
CA ASP A 687 -57.27 -24.66 -4.31
C ASP A 687 -57.28 -23.14 -4.48
N TYR A 688 -56.49 -22.42 -3.62
CA TYR A 688 -56.35 -20.96 -3.67
C TYR A 688 -55.76 -20.51 -5.01
N LEU A 689 -54.68 -21.15 -5.45
CA LEU A 689 -54.01 -20.81 -6.71
C LEU A 689 -54.83 -21.18 -7.94
N ALA A 690 -55.56 -22.31 -7.87
CA ALA A 690 -56.50 -22.69 -8.91
C ALA A 690 -57.67 -21.67 -9.02
N ALA A 691 -58.16 -21.12 -7.91
CA ALA A 691 -59.15 -20.05 -7.89
C ALA A 691 -58.65 -18.74 -8.45
N LEU A 692 -57.35 -18.51 -8.43
CA LEU A 692 -56.66 -17.35 -9.08
C LEU A 692 -56.32 -17.61 -10.53
N GLU A 693 -56.74 -18.72 -11.10
CA GLU A 693 -56.51 -19.15 -12.50
C GLU A 693 -55.01 -19.37 -12.80
N CYS A 694 -54.20 -19.79 -11.80
CA CYS A 694 -52.82 -20.19 -12.04
C CYS A 694 -52.78 -21.38 -13.03
N ASP A 695 -51.93 -21.32 -14.07
CA ASP A 695 -51.95 -22.30 -15.17
C ASP A 695 -51.36 -23.65 -14.77
N SER A 696 -50.29 -23.62 -13.97
CA SER A 696 -49.58 -24.82 -13.55
C SER A 696 -49.17 -24.75 -12.09
N LEU A 697 -49.08 -25.89 -11.45
CA LEU A 697 -48.80 -26.08 -10.04
C LEU A 697 -47.68 -27.10 -9.84
N GLN A 698 -46.76 -26.81 -8.93
CA GLN A 698 -45.63 -27.66 -8.58
C GLN A 698 -45.39 -27.68 -7.07
N GLY A 699 -45.08 -28.85 -6.51
CA GLY A 699 -44.75 -28.97 -5.12
C GLY A 699 -44.91 -30.36 -4.54
N TYR A 700 -44.59 -30.49 -3.28
CA TYR A 700 -44.60 -31.78 -2.56
C TYR A 700 -45.98 -32.37 -2.36
N LEU A 701 -47.00 -31.56 -2.49
CA LEU A 701 -48.38 -32.08 -2.56
C LEU A 701 -48.58 -33.09 -3.71
N PHE A 702 -47.90 -32.85 -4.84
CA PHE A 702 -48.04 -33.69 -6.05
C PHE A 702 -46.99 -34.79 -6.08
N SER A 703 -45.71 -34.43 -5.89
CA SER A 703 -44.62 -35.37 -5.73
C SER A 703 -43.37 -34.68 -5.22
N LEU A 704 -42.56 -35.40 -4.45
CA LEU A 704 -41.15 -35.06 -4.29
C LEU A 704 -40.40 -35.27 -5.60
N PRO A 705 -39.27 -34.60 -5.80
CA PRO A 705 -38.35 -34.96 -6.89
C PRO A 705 -37.91 -36.42 -6.77
N GLU A 706 -38.07 -37.20 -7.84
CA GLU A 706 -37.74 -38.63 -7.87
C GLU A 706 -36.79 -38.94 -9.03
N PRO A 707 -35.90 -39.92 -8.89
CA PRO A 707 -35.04 -40.35 -9.99
C PRO A 707 -35.84 -40.99 -11.10
N GLY A 708 -35.28 -41.03 -12.33
CA GLY A 708 -35.98 -41.43 -13.51
C GLY A 708 -36.57 -42.86 -13.49
N ASP A 709 -36.00 -43.78 -12.72
CA ASP A 709 -36.51 -45.14 -12.51
C ASP A 709 -37.78 -45.18 -11.65
N ARG A 710 -38.02 -44.18 -10.80
CA ARG A 710 -39.22 -44.02 -9.97
C ARG A 710 -40.22 -43.02 -10.53
N LEU A 711 -39.93 -42.42 -11.68
CA LEU A 711 -40.77 -41.40 -12.28
C LEU A 711 -42.21 -41.86 -12.49
N GLY A 712 -42.42 -43.12 -12.93
CA GLY A 712 -43.77 -43.68 -13.10
C GLY A 712 -44.59 -43.68 -11.81
N GLN A 713 -43.96 -43.80 -10.63
CA GLN A 713 -44.66 -43.72 -9.35
C GLN A 713 -44.97 -42.26 -9.02
N ALA A 714 -44.04 -41.36 -9.24
CA ALA A 714 -44.21 -39.90 -9.04
C ALA A 714 -45.37 -39.34 -9.87
N LEU A 715 -45.47 -39.76 -11.15
CA LEU A 715 -46.53 -39.37 -12.06
C LEU A 715 -47.92 -39.85 -11.57
N ARG A 716 -48.04 -41.12 -11.18
CA ARG A 716 -49.31 -41.65 -10.63
C ARG A 716 -49.71 -40.90 -9.37
N HIS A 717 -48.78 -40.62 -8.46
CA HIS A 717 -49.05 -39.88 -7.24
C HIS A 717 -49.52 -38.44 -7.55
N ALA A 718 -48.91 -37.78 -8.51
CA ALA A 718 -49.29 -36.44 -8.95
C ALA A 718 -50.70 -36.41 -9.56
N GLU A 719 -51.04 -37.42 -10.36
CA GLU A 719 -52.37 -37.60 -11.00
C GLU A 719 -53.44 -37.91 -9.93
N GLU A 720 -53.13 -38.75 -8.94
CA GLU A 720 -54.02 -39.04 -7.81
C GLU A 720 -54.31 -37.78 -6.96
N ALA A 721 -53.26 -37.04 -6.63
CA ALA A 721 -53.42 -35.77 -5.90
C ALA A 721 -54.24 -34.74 -6.69
N LEU A 722 -54.03 -34.66 -8.00
CA LEU A 722 -54.80 -33.77 -8.88
C LEU A 722 -56.26 -34.17 -9.00
N ASN A 723 -56.54 -35.48 -9.11
CA ASN A 723 -57.92 -36.01 -9.14
C ASN A 723 -58.64 -35.76 -7.80
N ALA A 724 -57.93 -35.86 -6.68
CA ALA A 724 -58.48 -35.53 -5.37
C ALA A 724 -58.88 -34.06 -5.22
N LEU A 725 -58.17 -33.14 -5.90
CA LEU A 725 -58.51 -31.70 -5.96
C LEU A 725 -59.76 -31.44 -6.81
N LYS A 726 -59.96 -32.20 -7.94
CA LYS A 726 -61.12 -32.05 -8.82
C LYS A 726 -62.43 -32.62 -8.24
N GLY A 727 -62.30 -33.56 -7.33
CA GLY A 727 -63.45 -34.19 -6.69
C GLY A 727 -64.09 -33.39 -5.55
N ARG A 728 -63.53 -32.23 -5.26
CA ARG A 728 -64.03 -31.30 -4.23
C ARG A 728 -64.79 -30.16 -4.87
#